data_20bb8decbe89273f0befd3ef8a7d35e3
#
_entry.id   20bb8decbe89273f0befd3ef8a7d35e3
#
_cell.length_a   1.000
_cell.length_b   1.000
_cell.length_c   1.000
_cell.angle_alpha   90.00
_cell.angle_beta   90.00
_cell.angle_gamma   90.00
#
_symmetry.space_group_name_H-M   'P 1'
#
loop_
_entity.id
_entity.type
_entity.pdbx_description
1 polymer ?
#
loop_
_entity_poly.entity_id
_entity_poly.type
_entity_poly.pdbx_seq_one_letter_code
_entity_poly.pdbx_strand_id
1 'polypeptide(L)'
;MDMKRLFIYCVLLSMFLACEDTSGVLEELGLPVKEFVVSETAEVVSVQYYANSQGSVKVLTDSPWVHLETSTFNEDGILRISCEDNDGFPRMARIQFSLDRNPAYIAELTLKQEGRIEPYFTLPTPAVAVLNGATEVSAEIITNVPADAITVKTRILDGEEEWVSAVNLIEDKVTVSIASDNPGTRKRSAAVSFVYDNGWGETVTSDLRITQAGNANEFGTELSFEQIRNMATNDGTLLLEGILEAYVVSDNASGNVHENTQLSSKSIDYTVCRRSAYVQTLDGSYGFLLLMDSEEDNVFESDTKVLLDLSEVLARRYDNPERYVLEHVSQLSLISTETAQIPVKKKKISDLTPQDIYTRVTLDEVEWPIRKGSLTPGYEFMTNACNNDSATKYATLLRGKDGASMYMYTNTTCPYRRDGSRMGYGSGSVTGVIVHEKHRPFVDFDGTSEAEHGNIGDYQIRHMSRSDIQLADDFKDGFSEMICEFRYVIPYQHFYLDATYGVGKMSHTGPDSSSYNDYDFRGLTYYDFSYLGPIGNNANYFFGNNRGNVNGFGIILEDGTDYGNSSEWSILANTDGRGRTNRVDEGNLAWGAVKWWDDILNRPYHWLVEFSTKDVETDCLSMQIQMLNQCQNGYSPRYWKAEWSLSADTTDDTQWNQIGEEFTVPDVIPDNFDPATWMSSAFKPMNFSLPKEMLGHDAVYVRIGPSRNAASDRYGYANTKIAKDNYSGGTMNYFAIRYNK
;
A
#
# COMPACT_ATOMS: atom_id res chain seq x y z
N MET A 1 -35.36 61.08 3.64
CA MET A 1 -34.95 59.92 4.38
C MET A 1 -35.99 58.83 4.13
N ASP A 2 -35.64 57.79 3.43
CA ASP A 2 -36.55 56.87 2.74
C ASP A 2 -37.24 55.95 3.73
N MET A 3 -38.57 55.89 3.67
CA MET A 3 -39.42 55.09 4.60
C MET A 3 -39.02 53.62 4.67
N LYS A 4 -38.37 53.08 3.66
CA LYS A 4 -37.80 51.75 3.65
C LYS A 4 -36.57 51.58 4.59
N ARG A 5 -35.78 52.62 4.78
CA ARG A 5 -34.65 52.62 5.70
C ARG A 5 -35.09 52.74 7.16
N LEU A 6 -36.19 53.43 7.41
CA LEU A 6 -36.75 53.50 8.76
C LEU A 6 -37.33 52.13 9.21
N PHE A 7 -37.93 51.39 8.26
CA PHE A 7 -38.49 50.07 8.56
C PHE A 7 -37.41 49.05 8.84
N ILE A 8 -36.26 49.11 8.14
CA ILE A 8 -35.10 48.24 8.39
C ILE A 8 -34.46 48.55 9.75
N TYR A 9 -34.39 49.83 10.13
CA TYR A 9 -33.88 50.22 11.45
C TYR A 9 -34.82 49.80 12.60
N CYS A 10 -36.14 49.88 12.40
CA CYS A 10 -37.10 49.40 13.41
C CYS A 10 -37.10 47.87 13.53
N VAL A 11 -36.91 47.12 12.43
CA VAL A 11 -36.79 45.65 12.47
C VAL A 11 -35.46 45.20 13.09
N LEU A 12 -34.38 45.93 12.81
CA LEU A 12 -33.09 45.68 13.46
C LEU A 12 -33.08 46.06 14.96
N LEU A 13 -33.81 47.12 15.35
CA LEU A 13 -33.93 47.53 16.75
C LEU A 13 -34.87 46.60 17.53
N SER A 14 -35.91 46.03 16.89
CA SER A 14 -36.77 45.02 17.52
C SER A 14 -36.11 43.65 17.64
N MET A 15 -35.10 43.33 16.82
CA MET A 15 -34.30 42.13 17.01
C MET A 15 -33.29 42.28 18.15
N PHE A 16 -32.93 43.51 18.56
CA PHE A 16 -32.05 43.72 19.72
C PHE A 16 -32.81 43.87 21.05
N LEU A 17 -34.15 43.97 21.05
CA LEU A 17 -34.96 44.06 22.24
C LEU A 17 -35.70 42.75 22.58
N ALA A 18 -35.47 41.69 21.82
CA ALA A 18 -35.97 40.33 22.09
C ALA A 18 -34.90 39.36 22.58
N CYS A 19 -33.76 39.85 23.05
CA CYS A 19 -32.90 39.08 23.95
C CYS A 19 -33.46 39.35 25.37
N GLU A 20 -34.49 38.63 25.78
CA GLU A 20 -34.64 38.33 27.19
C GLU A 20 -33.36 37.63 27.59
N ASP A 21 -32.74 38.16 28.64
CA ASP A 21 -31.63 37.64 29.38
C ASP A 21 -32.08 36.33 30.06
N THR A 22 -32.24 35.28 29.25
CA THR A 22 -32.15 33.91 29.78
C THR A 22 -30.68 33.67 29.95
N SER A 23 -30.15 34.12 31.09
CA SER A 23 -28.89 33.63 31.65
C SER A 23 -29.03 32.18 32.10
N GLY A 24 -29.59 31.34 31.24
CA GLY A 24 -29.44 29.91 31.33
C GLY A 24 -28.06 29.58 30.82
N VAL A 25 -27.13 29.30 31.71
CA VAL A 25 -25.89 28.62 31.35
C VAL A 25 -26.29 27.44 30.51
N LEU A 26 -25.87 27.41 29.23
CA LEU A 26 -26.10 26.25 28.39
C LEU A 26 -25.47 25.03 29.08
N GLU A 27 -26.26 24.03 29.33
CA GLU A 27 -25.76 22.81 29.93
C GLU A 27 -24.81 22.13 28.94
N GLU A 28 -23.62 21.78 29.41
CA GLU A 28 -22.59 21.16 28.62
C GLU A 28 -22.22 19.82 29.26
N LEU A 29 -22.14 18.78 28.44
CA LEU A 29 -21.64 17.47 28.79
C LEU A 29 -20.93 16.88 27.59
N GLY A 30 -19.66 16.53 27.71
CA GLY A 30 -18.87 16.01 26.60
C GLY A 30 -17.78 15.05 27.04
N LEU A 31 -17.49 14.11 26.15
CA LEU A 31 -16.36 13.20 26.26
C LEU A 31 -15.45 13.41 25.04
N PRO A 32 -14.21 13.85 25.24
CA PRO A 32 -13.24 13.99 24.15
C PRO A 32 -12.88 12.63 23.52
N VAL A 33 -12.88 11.58 24.32
CA VAL A 33 -12.66 10.20 23.89
C VAL A 33 -13.90 9.39 24.24
N LYS A 34 -14.44 8.67 23.28
CA LYS A 34 -15.68 7.90 23.43
C LYS A 34 -15.46 6.40 23.49
N GLU A 35 -14.23 5.96 23.27
CA GLU A 35 -13.86 4.54 23.31
C GLU A 35 -12.45 4.40 23.90
N PHE A 36 -12.28 3.45 24.79
CA PHE A 36 -11.00 2.99 25.30
C PHE A 36 -10.86 1.50 25.10
N VAL A 37 -9.69 1.08 24.67
CA VAL A 37 -9.29 -0.33 24.64
C VAL A 37 -8.25 -0.52 25.72
N VAL A 38 -8.44 -1.50 26.58
CA VAL A 38 -7.52 -1.87 27.67
C VAL A 38 -7.07 -3.32 27.51
N SER A 39 -5.91 -3.63 28.03
CA SER A 39 -5.37 -4.99 27.99
C SER A 39 -6.20 -5.97 28.82
N GLU A 40 -5.89 -7.25 28.68
CA GLU A 40 -6.52 -8.33 29.46
C GLU A 40 -6.19 -8.28 30.96
N THR A 41 -5.16 -7.53 31.36
CA THR A 41 -4.76 -7.38 32.75
C THR A 41 -5.52 -6.25 33.43
N ALA A 42 -5.66 -6.35 34.77
CA ALA A 42 -6.26 -5.30 35.58
C ALA A 42 -5.58 -3.95 35.36
N GLU A 43 -6.37 -2.96 35.00
CA GLU A 43 -5.88 -1.63 34.62
C GLU A 43 -6.79 -0.52 35.16
N VAL A 44 -6.23 0.68 35.29
CA VAL A 44 -6.99 1.89 35.67
C VAL A 44 -6.94 2.90 34.53
N VAL A 45 -8.09 3.13 33.92
CA VAL A 45 -8.26 4.12 32.85
C VAL A 45 -8.68 5.46 33.45
N SER A 46 -8.09 6.54 32.97
CA SER A 46 -8.44 7.92 33.32
C SER A 46 -9.21 8.58 32.19
N VAL A 47 -10.47 8.84 32.37
CA VAL A 47 -11.38 9.41 31.38
C VAL A 47 -11.65 10.86 31.67
N GLN A 48 -11.18 11.77 30.84
CA GLN A 48 -11.54 13.19 30.93
C GLN A 48 -12.97 13.40 30.44
N TYR A 49 -13.74 14.19 31.20
CA TYR A 49 -15.05 14.66 30.80
C TYR A 49 -15.19 16.15 31.07
N TYR A 50 -16.06 16.79 30.31
CA TYR A 50 -16.44 18.18 30.47
C TYR A 50 -17.89 18.27 30.88
N ALA A 51 -18.18 18.97 31.97
CA ALA A 51 -19.52 19.19 32.47
C ALA A 51 -19.58 20.52 33.24
N ASN A 52 -20.63 21.29 33.04
CA ASN A 52 -20.85 22.55 33.75
C ASN A 52 -21.99 22.50 34.77
N SER A 53 -22.52 21.31 35.03
CA SER A 53 -23.56 21.07 36.03
C SER A 53 -23.46 19.66 36.63
N GLN A 54 -24.18 19.48 37.75
CA GLN A 54 -24.20 18.20 38.45
C GLN A 54 -24.77 17.10 37.59
N GLY A 55 -24.15 15.91 37.65
CA GLY A 55 -24.59 14.73 36.93
C GLY A 55 -24.15 13.43 37.59
N SER A 56 -24.53 12.34 36.96
CA SER A 56 -24.25 10.99 37.39
C SER A 56 -23.60 10.16 36.29
N VAL A 57 -22.79 9.19 36.71
CA VAL A 57 -22.15 8.20 35.86
C VAL A 57 -22.62 6.81 36.27
N LYS A 58 -22.97 5.99 35.32
CA LYS A 58 -23.37 4.59 35.55
C LYS A 58 -22.87 3.66 34.47
N VAL A 59 -22.61 2.43 34.82
CA VAL A 59 -22.40 1.34 33.89
C VAL A 59 -23.74 0.85 33.37
N LEU A 60 -23.94 0.83 32.05
CA LEU A 60 -25.23 0.45 31.45
C LEU A 60 -25.38 -1.07 31.22
N THR A 61 -24.24 -1.73 31.03
CA THR A 61 -24.18 -3.18 30.80
C THR A 61 -23.96 -3.90 32.13
N ASP A 62 -24.39 -5.17 32.22
CA ASP A 62 -24.01 -6.02 33.34
C ASP A 62 -22.52 -6.36 33.24
N SER A 63 -21.70 -5.49 33.82
CA SER A 63 -20.25 -5.54 33.72
C SER A 63 -19.61 -5.40 35.11
N PRO A 64 -19.69 -6.47 35.95
CA PRO A 64 -19.18 -6.44 37.31
C PRO A 64 -17.69 -6.23 37.41
N TRP A 65 -16.95 -6.39 36.32
CA TRP A 65 -15.53 -6.19 36.20
C TRP A 65 -15.11 -4.72 36.04
N VAL A 66 -16.07 -3.81 35.91
CA VAL A 66 -15.84 -2.35 35.79
C VAL A 66 -16.25 -1.65 37.07
N HIS A 67 -15.33 -0.94 37.68
CA HIS A 67 -15.54 -0.21 38.91
C HIS A 67 -15.28 1.27 38.71
N LEU A 68 -16.28 2.11 38.93
CA LEU A 68 -16.18 3.55 38.86
C LEU A 68 -15.67 4.11 40.19
N GLU A 69 -14.67 4.99 40.21
CA GLU A 69 -14.19 5.67 41.41
C GLU A 69 -15.29 6.53 42.06
N THR A 70 -16.15 7.13 41.22
CA THR A 70 -17.30 7.91 41.63
C THR A 70 -18.46 7.68 40.67
N SER A 71 -19.68 7.79 41.19
CA SER A 71 -20.90 7.73 40.39
C SER A 71 -21.53 9.11 40.12
N THR A 72 -20.94 10.20 40.62
CA THR A 72 -21.44 11.57 40.46
C THR A 72 -20.32 12.54 40.14
N PHE A 73 -20.69 13.66 39.49
CA PHE A 73 -19.80 14.76 39.18
C PHE A 73 -20.56 16.10 39.28
N ASN A 74 -19.82 17.20 39.44
CA ASN A 74 -20.39 18.56 39.56
C ASN A 74 -19.83 19.55 38.50
N GLU A 75 -18.66 19.26 37.98
CA GLU A 75 -17.88 20.10 37.05
C GLU A 75 -16.97 19.23 36.19
N ASP A 76 -16.22 19.84 35.32
CA ASP A 76 -15.16 19.16 34.54
C ASP A 76 -14.26 18.32 35.44
N GLY A 77 -13.85 17.16 34.93
CA GLY A 77 -13.02 16.28 35.73
C GLY A 77 -12.45 15.08 35.00
N ILE A 78 -11.83 14.22 35.80
CA ILE A 78 -11.29 12.95 35.35
C ILE A 78 -11.98 11.85 36.16
N LEU A 79 -12.68 10.95 35.49
CA LEU A 79 -13.21 9.73 36.08
C LEU A 79 -12.14 8.64 35.98
N ARG A 80 -11.81 8.01 37.09
CA ARG A 80 -11.01 6.79 37.09
C ARG A 80 -11.92 5.58 37.06
N ILE A 81 -11.61 4.67 36.16
CA ILE A 81 -12.33 3.42 35.96
C ILE A 81 -11.33 2.30 36.12
N SER A 82 -11.52 1.43 37.10
CA SER A 82 -10.68 0.24 37.23
C SER A 82 -11.35 -0.98 36.61
N CYS A 83 -10.55 -1.77 35.90
CA CYS A 83 -10.94 -3.01 35.26
C CYS A 83 -10.28 -4.18 35.96
N GLU A 84 -10.99 -5.30 36.09
CA GLU A 84 -10.45 -6.56 36.61
C GLU A 84 -9.77 -7.33 35.47
N ASP A 85 -8.89 -8.29 35.81
CA ASP A 85 -8.31 -9.25 34.85
C ASP A 85 -9.39 -9.94 34.02
N ASN A 86 -9.09 -10.19 32.77
CA ASN A 86 -9.94 -10.92 31.85
C ASN A 86 -9.26 -12.19 31.33
N ASP A 87 -9.51 -13.29 32.01
CA ASP A 87 -9.00 -14.62 31.63
C ASP A 87 -9.85 -15.28 30.50
N GLY A 88 -10.94 -14.64 30.09
CA GLY A 88 -11.87 -15.14 29.08
C GLY A 88 -11.73 -14.44 27.71
N PHE A 89 -12.82 -14.43 26.95
CA PHE A 89 -12.94 -13.71 25.69
C PHE A 89 -12.95 -12.18 25.91
N PRO A 90 -12.64 -11.39 24.88
CA PRO A 90 -12.80 -9.93 24.91
C PRO A 90 -14.18 -9.54 25.40
N ARG A 91 -14.28 -8.44 26.12
CA ARG A 91 -15.54 -7.97 26.70
C ARG A 91 -15.67 -6.46 26.60
N MET A 92 -16.90 -5.98 26.66
CA MET A 92 -17.23 -4.57 26.49
C MET A 92 -18.18 -4.09 27.57
N ALA A 93 -17.97 -2.86 28.04
CA ALA A 93 -18.89 -2.17 28.92
C ALA A 93 -19.27 -0.81 28.32
N ARG A 94 -20.53 -0.42 28.49
CA ARG A 94 -20.99 0.94 28.18
C ARG A 94 -21.20 1.73 29.46
N ILE A 95 -20.64 2.92 29.48
CA ILE A 95 -20.68 3.82 30.64
C ILE A 95 -21.35 5.10 30.18
N GLN A 96 -22.43 5.48 30.87
CA GLN A 96 -23.20 6.65 30.53
C GLN A 96 -23.04 7.74 31.58
N PHE A 97 -22.73 8.94 31.11
CA PHE A 97 -22.77 10.19 31.83
C PHE A 97 -24.11 10.88 31.52
N SER A 98 -24.74 11.45 32.52
CA SER A 98 -26.02 12.19 32.37
C SER A 98 -26.08 13.35 33.34
N LEU A 99 -26.71 14.47 32.93
CA LEU A 99 -26.93 15.63 33.79
C LEU A 99 -28.18 15.45 34.61
N ASP A 100 -28.15 15.76 35.91
CA ASP A 100 -29.28 15.56 36.83
C ASP A 100 -30.48 16.46 36.48
N ARG A 101 -30.21 17.68 36.02
CA ARG A 101 -31.27 18.64 35.63
C ARG A 101 -31.86 18.34 34.26
N ASN A 102 -31.15 17.65 33.41
CA ASN A 102 -31.58 17.28 32.08
C ASN A 102 -31.10 15.86 31.73
N PRO A 103 -31.80 14.80 32.25
CA PRO A 103 -31.37 13.41 32.05
C PRO A 103 -31.37 12.94 30.60
N ALA A 104 -31.93 13.71 29.66
CA ALA A 104 -31.85 13.45 28.23
C ALA A 104 -30.50 13.89 27.63
N TYR A 105 -29.72 14.70 28.37
CA TYR A 105 -28.40 15.12 27.98
C TYR A 105 -27.39 14.07 28.45
N ILE A 106 -26.99 13.20 27.54
CA ILE A 106 -26.16 12.05 27.85
C ILE A 106 -24.87 12.07 26.98
N ALA A 107 -23.81 11.55 27.55
CA ALA A 107 -22.60 11.17 26.82
C ALA A 107 -22.25 9.72 27.18
N GLU A 108 -21.85 8.95 26.18
CA GLU A 108 -21.55 7.52 26.37
C GLU A 108 -20.07 7.25 26.04
N LEU A 109 -19.48 6.39 26.87
CA LEU A 109 -18.16 5.84 26.74
C LEU A 109 -18.26 4.33 26.55
N THR A 110 -17.59 3.81 25.57
CA THR A 110 -17.39 2.37 25.39
C THR A 110 -16.01 1.99 25.93
N LEU A 111 -15.97 1.03 26.85
CA LEU A 111 -14.76 0.44 27.37
C LEU A 111 -14.66 -0.99 26.85
N LYS A 112 -13.68 -1.24 25.99
CA LYS A 112 -13.36 -2.55 25.43
C LYS A 112 -12.17 -3.12 26.18
N GLN A 113 -12.24 -4.37 26.64
CA GLN A 113 -11.12 -5.05 27.26
C GLN A 113 -10.74 -6.28 26.43
N GLU A 114 -9.46 -6.40 26.10
CA GLU A 114 -8.90 -7.60 25.49
C GLU A 114 -9.13 -8.82 26.39
N GLY A 115 -9.14 -10.00 25.81
CA GLY A 115 -9.22 -11.25 26.52
C GLY A 115 -7.94 -12.05 26.34
N ARG A 116 -7.60 -12.90 27.32
CA ARG A 116 -6.53 -13.91 27.14
C ARG A 116 -6.88 -14.97 26.13
N ILE A 117 -8.16 -15.09 25.79
CA ILE A 117 -8.67 -16.04 24.80
C ILE A 117 -9.27 -15.22 23.67
N GLU A 118 -8.71 -15.32 22.50
CA GLU A 118 -9.28 -14.74 21.28
C GLU A 118 -10.34 -15.69 20.70
N PRO A 119 -11.59 -15.24 20.44
CA PRO A 119 -12.60 -16.06 19.82
C PRO A 119 -12.27 -16.29 18.34
N TYR A 120 -12.37 -17.52 17.88
CA TYR A 120 -12.20 -17.87 16.48
C TYR A 120 -13.22 -18.93 16.02
N PHE A 121 -13.56 -18.88 14.73
CA PHE A 121 -14.36 -19.86 14.03
C PHE A 121 -13.82 -20.00 12.60
N THR A 122 -13.39 -21.17 12.24
CA THR A 122 -12.84 -21.44 10.90
C THR A 122 -13.50 -22.68 10.30
N LEU A 123 -13.85 -22.59 9.03
CA LEU A 123 -14.31 -23.69 8.19
C LEU A 123 -13.16 -24.06 7.24
N PRO A 124 -12.41 -25.16 7.48
CA PRO A 124 -11.34 -25.57 6.56
C PRO A 124 -11.82 -25.85 5.13
N THR A 125 -13.12 -26.14 5.00
CA THR A 125 -13.77 -26.38 3.71
C THR A 125 -15.03 -25.53 3.65
N PRO A 126 -14.93 -24.24 3.28
CA PRO A 126 -16.07 -23.30 3.29
C PRO A 126 -17.09 -23.54 2.15
N ALA A 127 -16.78 -24.39 1.17
CA ALA A 127 -17.71 -24.76 0.10
C ALA A 127 -17.65 -26.28 -0.18
N VAL A 128 -18.80 -26.89 -0.25
CA VAL A 128 -18.96 -28.35 -0.46
C VAL A 128 -19.92 -28.62 -1.60
N ALA A 129 -19.50 -29.50 -2.52
CA ALA A 129 -20.34 -30.01 -3.59
C ALA A 129 -20.96 -31.36 -3.21
N VAL A 130 -22.24 -31.52 -3.50
CA VAL A 130 -22.96 -32.80 -3.30
C VAL A 130 -23.72 -33.19 -4.56
N LEU A 131 -23.80 -34.50 -4.81
CA LEU A 131 -24.59 -35.04 -5.89
C LEU A 131 -26.10 -34.87 -5.61
N ASN A 132 -26.89 -34.91 -6.66
CA ASN A 132 -28.34 -35.00 -6.52
C ASN A 132 -28.70 -36.31 -5.82
N GLY A 133 -29.65 -36.27 -4.90
CA GLY A 133 -29.98 -37.42 -4.04
C GLY A 133 -29.19 -37.49 -2.73
N ALA A 134 -28.25 -36.59 -2.50
CA ALA A 134 -27.63 -36.45 -1.19
C ALA A 134 -28.65 -36.00 -0.15
N THR A 135 -28.68 -36.64 1.01
CA THR A 135 -29.59 -36.31 2.11
C THR A 135 -28.96 -35.52 3.23
N GLU A 136 -27.63 -35.44 3.22
CA GLU A 136 -26.83 -34.82 4.27
C GLU A 136 -25.49 -34.37 3.71
N VAL A 137 -24.95 -33.29 4.23
CA VAL A 137 -23.57 -32.85 4.04
C VAL A 137 -22.93 -32.55 5.39
N SER A 138 -21.64 -32.83 5.51
CA SER A 138 -20.88 -32.53 6.71
C SER A 138 -19.62 -31.72 6.37
N ALA A 139 -19.28 -30.78 7.24
CA ALA A 139 -18.04 -30.02 7.21
C ALA A 139 -17.38 -30.00 8.58
N GLU A 140 -16.06 -29.95 8.60
CA GLU A 140 -15.26 -29.73 9.81
C GLU A 140 -15.31 -28.24 10.18
N ILE A 141 -15.29 -27.96 11.47
CA ILE A 141 -15.10 -26.63 12.02
C ILE A 141 -13.96 -26.64 13.03
N ILE A 142 -13.27 -25.53 13.13
CA ILE A 142 -12.26 -25.30 14.16
C ILE A 142 -12.68 -24.03 14.91
N THR A 143 -13.10 -24.20 16.16
CA THR A 143 -13.60 -23.07 16.97
C THR A 143 -13.32 -23.29 18.45
N ASN A 144 -13.17 -22.16 19.19
CA ASN A 144 -13.22 -22.12 20.63
C ASN A 144 -14.51 -21.43 21.15
N VAL A 145 -15.35 -20.96 20.23
CA VAL A 145 -16.62 -20.31 20.57
C VAL A 145 -17.62 -21.39 20.97
N PRO A 146 -18.27 -21.30 22.17
CA PRO A 146 -19.29 -22.24 22.57
C PRO A 146 -20.45 -22.34 21.57
N ALA A 147 -20.93 -23.53 21.30
CA ALA A 147 -21.98 -23.76 20.29
C ALA A 147 -23.28 -22.98 20.56
N ASP A 148 -23.61 -22.75 21.84
CA ASP A 148 -24.80 -21.95 22.26
C ASP A 148 -24.60 -20.44 22.05
N ALA A 149 -23.39 -19.98 21.86
CA ALA A 149 -23.07 -18.59 21.49
C ALA A 149 -23.07 -18.36 19.97
N ILE A 150 -23.22 -19.42 19.17
CA ILE A 150 -23.24 -19.33 17.71
C ILE A 150 -24.69 -19.36 17.21
N THR A 151 -25.10 -18.32 16.52
CA THR A 151 -26.38 -18.27 15.82
C THR A 151 -26.22 -18.81 14.40
N VAL A 152 -27.02 -19.80 14.03
CA VAL A 152 -27.01 -20.40 12.70
C VAL A 152 -28.16 -19.83 11.85
N LYS A 153 -27.85 -19.39 10.63
CA LYS A 153 -28.81 -18.90 9.64
C LYS A 153 -28.63 -19.62 8.33
N THR A 154 -29.70 -19.98 7.66
CA THR A 154 -29.66 -20.57 6.33
C THR A 154 -30.22 -19.62 5.30
N ARG A 155 -29.57 -19.53 4.15
CA ARG A 155 -29.96 -18.68 3.03
C ARG A 155 -29.84 -19.46 1.73
N ILE A 156 -30.88 -19.50 0.92
CA ILE A 156 -30.83 -20.01 -0.46
C ILE A 156 -30.18 -18.94 -1.32
N LEU A 157 -29.17 -19.30 -2.10
CA LEU A 157 -28.41 -18.39 -2.95
C LEU A 157 -28.99 -18.30 -4.36
N ASP A 158 -29.58 -19.40 -4.86
CA ASP A 158 -30.23 -19.48 -6.16
C ASP A 158 -31.63 -20.14 -6.03
N GLY A 159 -32.65 -19.46 -6.51
CA GLY A 159 -34.03 -19.90 -6.42
C GLY A 159 -34.77 -19.49 -5.14
N GLU A 160 -36.02 -19.92 -4.99
CA GLU A 160 -36.90 -19.54 -3.88
C GLU A 160 -37.24 -20.71 -2.93
N GLU A 161 -36.90 -21.95 -3.29
CA GLU A 161 -37.29 -23.14 -2.50
C GLU A 161 -36.27 -23.42 -1.40
N GLU A 162 -36.76 -23.62 -0.18
CA GLU A 162 -35.94 -24.11 0.95
C GLU A 162 -35.67 -25.62 0.77
N TRP A 163 -34.44 -25.96 0.45
CA TRP A 163 -34.02 -27.35 0.31
C TRP A 163 -33.00 -27.80 1.37
N VAL A 164 -32.58 -26.88 2.24
CA VAL A 164 -31.79 -27.14 3.44
C VAL A 164 -32.74 -27.10 4.64
N SER A 165 -32.83 -28.20 5.40
CA SER A 165 -33.89 -28.34 6.40
C SER A 165 -33.42 -28.25 7.84
N ALA A 166 -32.22 -28.65 8.18
CA ALA A 166 -31.68 -28.59 9.52
C ALA A 166 -30.16 -28.48 9.51
N VAL A 167 -29.64 -27.74 10.48
CA VAL A 167 -28.20 -27.61 10.71
C VAL A 167 -27.92 -28.00 12.16
N ASN A 168 -27.02 -28.96 12.34
CA ASN A 168 -26.54 -29.41 13.65
C ASN A 168 -25.06 -29.06 13.78
N LEU A 169 -24.74 -28.33 14.85
CA LEU A 169 -23.40 -27.99 15.24
C LEU A 169 -23.04 -28.78 16.50
N ILE A 170 -22.13 -29.74 16.41
CA ILE A 170 -21.73 -30.60 17.50
C ILE A 170 -20.20 -30.70 17.49
N GLU A 171 -19.58 -30.24 18.57
CA GLU A 171 -18.12 -30.24 18.74
C GLU A 171 -17.41 -29.57 17.55
N ASP A 172 -16.66 -30.33 16.77
CA ASP A 172 -15.85 -29.92 15.63
C ASP A 172 -16.54 -30.17 14.27
N LYS A 173 -17.83 -30.44 14.27
CA LYS A 173 -18.55 -30.85 13.07
C LYS A 173 -19.87 -30.12 12.86
N VAL A 174 -20.05 -29.66 11.65
CA VAL A 174 -21.34 -29.20 11.13
C VAL A 174 -21.97 -30.29 10.29
N THR A 175 -23.23 -30.59 10.51
CA THR A 175 -24.02 -31.48 9.68
C THR A 175 -25.27 -30.73 9.19
N VAL A 176 -25.47 -30.72 7.88
CA VAL A 176 -26.58 -30.02 7.23
C VAL A 176 -27.43 -31.03 6.49
N SER A 177 -28.72 -31.08 6.82
CA SER A 177 -29.71 -31.98 6.20
C SER A 177 -30.28 -31.38 4.91
N ILE A 178 -30.27 -32.14 3.82
CA ILE A 178 -30.83 -31.81 2.53
C ILE A 178 -32.24 -32.41 2.44
N ALA A 179 -33.25 -31.55 2.28
CA ALA A 179 -34.66 -31.93 2.34
C ALA A 179 -35.17 -32.53 1.04
N SER A 180 -34.58 -32.24 -0.10
CA SER A 180 -35.06 -32.68 -1.41
C SER A 180 -33.97 -32.82 -2.44
N ASP A 181 -34.22 -33.67 -3.43
CA ASP A 181 -33.45 -33.72 -4.67
C ASP A 181 -33.63 -32.41 -5.45
N ASN A 182 -32.62 -32.06 -6.24
CA ASN A 182 -32.72 -30.95 -7.18
C ASN A 182 -33.46 -31.43 -8.45
N PRO A 183 -34.69 -30.98 -8.72
CA PRO A 183 -35.43 -31.39 -9.93
C PRO A 183 -34.92 -30.70 -11.18
N GLY A 184 -34.16 -29.62 -11.05
CA GLY A 184 -33.63 -28.81 -12.13
C GLY A 184 -32.45 -29.48 -12.84
N THR A 185 -32.17 -29.00 -14.05
CA THR A 185 -30.99 -29.42 -14.83
C THR A 185 -29.71 -28.72 -14.38
N ARG A 186 -29.86 -27.55 -13.76
CA ARG A 186 -28.73 -26.76 -13.22
C ARG A 186 -28.51 -27.09 -11.75
N LYS A 187 -27.26 -26.92 -11.29
CA LYS A 187 -26.92 -26.94 -9.87
C LYS A 187 -27.75 -25.90 -9.09
N ARG A 188 -27.88 -26.09 -7.78
CA ARG A 188 -28.43 -25.08 -6.86
C ARG A 188 -27.54 -24.93 -5.63
N SER A 189 -27.54 -23.77 -5.02
CA SER A 189 -26.64 -23.42 -3.93
C SER A 189 -27.38 -22.81 -2.72
N ALA A 190 -26.86 -23.07 -1.54
CA ALA A 190 -27.30 -22.50 -0.28
C ALA A 190 -26.09 -22.13 0.59
N ALA A 191 -26.27 -21.15 1.47
CA ALA A 191 -25.28 -20.81 2.48
C ALA A 191 -25.83 -21.06 3.88
N VAL A 192 -25.02 -21.61 4.76
CA VAL A 192 -25.25 -21.73 6.18
C VAL A 192 -24.29 -20.80 6.90
N SER A 193 -24.81 -19.73 7.47
CA SER A 193 -24.04 -18.69 8.15
C SER A 193 -23.96 -18.97 9.65
N PHE A 194 -22.76 -18.98 10.19
CA PHE A 194 -22.45 -19.08 11.61
C PHE A 194 -22.08 -17.69 12.12
N VAL A 195 -22.88 -17.15 13.04
CA VAL A 195 -22.75 -15.77 13.51
C VAL A 195 -22.52 -15.76 15.02
N TYR A 196 -21.46 -15.13 15.46
CA TYR A 196 -21.14 -14.97 16.89
C TYR A 196 -20.63 -13.54 17.18
N ASP A 197 -20.66 -13.15 18.46
CA ASP A 197 -20.10 -11.89 18.92
C ASP A 197 -18.63 -12.06 19.27
N ASN A 198 -17.76 -11.14 18.79
CA ASN A 198 -16.33 -11.14 19.11
C ASN A 198 -16.02 -10.68 20.55
N GLY A 199 -17.05 -10.41 21.35
CA GLY A 199 -16.95 -9.89 22.71
C GLY A 199 -16.94 -8.37 22.81
N TRP A 200 -16.80 -7.67 21.70
CA TRP A 200 -16.85 -6.21 21.63
C TRP A 200 -18.13 -5.66 20.98
N GLY A 201 -19.18 -6.51 20.88
CA GLY A 201 -20.44 -6.14 20.27
C GLY A 201 -20.42 -6.10 18.74
N GLU A 202 -19.39 -6.64 18.13
CA GLU A 202 -19.29 -6.81 16.70
C GLU A 202 -19.57 -8.26 16.33
N THR A 203 -20.41 -8.48 15.33
CA THR A 203 -20.72 -9.82 14.87
C THR A 203 -19.72 -10.28 13.83
N VAL A 204 -19.19 -11.48 14.02
CA VAL A 204 -18.37 -12.21 13.06
C VAL A 204 -19.23 -13.27 12.39
N THR A 205 -19.07 -13.44 11.07
CA THR A 205 -19.84 -14.41 10.30
C THR A 205 -18.89 -15.27 9.46
N SER A 206 -19.13 -16.60 9.51
CA SER A 206 -18.49 -17.58 8.63
C SER A 206 -19.58 -18.35 7.88
N ASP A 207 -19.42 -18.54 6.57
CA ASP A 207 -20.39 -19.19 5.72
C ASP A 207 -19.89 -20.54 5.20
N LEU A 208 -20.70 -21.58 5.39
CA LEU A 208 -20.56 -22.85 4.67
C LEU A 208 -21.48 -22.83 3.45
N ARG A 209 -20.90 -22.97 2.27
CA ARG A 209 -21.67 -23.09 1.02
C ARG A 209 -21.89 -24.53 0.65
N ILE A 210 -23.09 -24.82 0.19
CA ILE A 210 -23.47 -26.15 -0.27
C ILE A 210 -24.01 -26.02 -1.68
N THR A 211 -23.39 -26.71 -2.63
CA THR A 211 -23.84 -26.75 -4.01
C THR A 211 -24.31 -28.18 -4.34
N GLN A 212 -25.56 -28.32 -4.67
CA GLN A 212 -26.15 -29.60 -5.11
C GLN A 212 -26.20 -29.66 -6.63
N ALA A 213 -25.70 -30.75 -7.20
CA ALA A 213 -25.78 -31.02 -8.64
C ALA A 213 -27.23 -31.02 -9.18
N GLY A 214 -27.39 -30.77 -10.45
CA GLY A 214 -28.64 -30.94 -11.15
C GLY A 214 -29.05 -32.42 -11.27
N ASN A 215 -30.19 -32.67 -11.87
CA ASN A 215 -30.78 -34.01 -11.97
C ASN A 215 -29.94 -35.04 -12.76
N ALA A 216 -28.95 -34.59 -13.57
CA ALA A 216 -27.96 -35.42 -14.25
C ALA A 216 -26.74 -35.79 -13.38
N ASN A 217 -26.66 -35.30 -12.11
CA ASN A 217 -25.51 -35.41 -11.22
C ASN A 217 -24.21 -34.76 -11.75
N GLU A 218 -24.36 -33.72 -12.55
CA GLU A 218 -23.25 -32.98 -13.15
C GLU A 218 -23.27 -31.54 -12.69
N PHE A 219 -22.07 -30.91 -12.56
CA PHE A 219 -21.90 -29.51 -12.28
C PHE A 219 -21.63 -28.68 -13.54
N GLY A 220 -21.28 -29.32 -14.64
CA GLY A 220 -20.95 -28.73 -15.93
C GLY A 220 -19.86 -29.48 -16.69
N THR A 221 -19.52 -29.03 -17.89
CA THR A 221 -18.41 -29.57 -18.70
C THR A 221 -17.09 -28.97 -18.21
N GLU A 222 -16.11 -29.81 -17.91
CA GLU A 222 -14.79 -29.35 -17.48
C GLU A 222 -14.04 -28.66 -18.63
N LEU A 223 -13.52 -27.45 -18.36
CA LEU A 223 -12.69 -26.68 -19.27
C LEU A 223 -11.29 -26.52 -18.68
N SER A 224 -10.26 -26.74 -19.50
CA SER A 224 -8.89 -26.46 -19.10
C SER A 224 -8.56 -24.96 -19.20
N PHE A 225 -7.52 -24.52 -18.49
CA PHE A 225 -6.96 -23.17 -18.62
C PHE A 225 -6.67 -22.83 -20.08
N GLU A 226 -6.09 -23.76 -20.85
CA GLU A 226 -5.76 -23.56 -22.26
C GLU A 226 -7.02 -23.34 -23.11
N GLN A 227 -8.09 -24.10 -22.90
CA GLN A 227 -9.35 -23.94 -23.61
C GLN A 227 -9.96 -22.56 -23.34
N ILE A 228 -9.98 -22.10 -22.08
CA ILE A 228 -10.49 -20.79 -21.70
C ILE A 228 -9.64 -19.68 -22.34
N ARG A 229 -8.31 -19.80 -22.31
CA ARG A 229 -7.38 -18.87 -22.96
C ARG A 229 -7.64 -18.75 -24.47
N ASN A 230 -7.93 -19.87 -25.13
CA ASN A 230 -8.25 -19.90 -26.56
C ASN A 230 -9.60 -19.27 -26.88
N MET A 231 -10.54 -19.26 -25.94
CA MET A 231 -11.85 -18.62 -26.11
C MET A 231 -11.83 -17.13 -25.80
N ALA A 232 -10.93 -16.69 -24.91
CA ALA A 232 -10.85 -15.32 -24.44
C ALA A 232 -10.42 -14.35 -25.55
N THR A 233 -11.06 -13.18 -25.60
CA THR A 233 -10.76 -12.10 -26.54
C THR A 233 -10.47 -10.79 -25.82
N ASN A 234 -9.93 -9.81 -26.54
CA ASN A 234 -9.64 -8.49 -25.93
C ASN A 234 -10.92 -7.73 -25.55
N ASP A 235 -12.03 -7.97 -26.25
CA ASP A 235 -13.34 -7.40 -25.91
C ASP A 235 -14.05 -8.18 -24.80
N GLY A 236 -13.52 -9.34 -24.42
CA GLY A 236 -14.13 -10.28 -23.49
C GLY A 236 -15.08 -11.26 -24.20
N THR A 237 -15.03 -12.51 -23.78
CA THR A 237 -15.93 -13.57 -24.24
C THR A 237 -16.75 -14.07 -23.08
N LEU A 238 -18.07 -13.92 -23.15
CA LEU A 238 -18.99 -14.45 -22.15
C LEU A 238 -19.03 -15.97 -22.25
N LEU A 239 -18.68 -16.65 -21.17
CA LEU A 239 -18.77 -18.10 -21.06
C LEU A 239 -20.21 -18.45 -20.63
N LEU A 240 -20.87 -19.30 -21.41
CA LEU A 240 -22.26 -19.66 -21.18
C LEU A 240 -22.40 -20.87 -20.26
N GLU A 241 -21.36 -21.71 -20.22
CA GLU A 241 -21.29 -22.94 -19.43
C GLU A 241 -19.84 -23.37 -19.24
N GLY A 242 -19.60 -24.30 -18.34
CA GLY A 242 -18.30 -24.90 -18.09
C GLY A 242 -17.91 -24.82 -16.61
N ILE A 243 -17.05 -25.72 -16.22
CA ILE A 243 -16.42 -25.70 -14.90
C ILE A 243 -14.91 -25.71 -15.06
N LEU A 244 -14.21 -25.05 -14.11
CA LEU A 244 -12.75 -24.97 -14.04
C LEU A 244 -12.26 -25.47 -12.71
N GLU A 245 -11.37 -26.44 -12.71
CA GLU A 245 -10.55 -26.78 -11.56
C GLU A 245 -9.35 -25.83 -11.51
N ALA A 246 -9.15 -25.15 -10.38
CA ALA A 246 -8.08 -24.18 -10.20
C ALA A 246 -7.53 -24.20 -8.75
N TYR A 247 -6.38 -23.56 -8.57
CA TYR A 247 -5.69 -23.47 -7.28
C TYR A 247 -5.49 -22.01 -6.91
N VAL A 248 -6.03 -21.58 -5.76
CA VAL A 248 -5.95 -20.20 -5.29
C VAL A 248 -4.58 -19.95 -4.68
N VAL A 249 -3.90 -18.92 -5.19
CA VAL A 249 -2.54 -18.55 -4.79
C VAL A 249 -2.43 -17.13 -4.24
N SER A 250 -3.55 -16.44 -4.08
CA SER A 250 -3.64 -15.15 -3.42
C SER A 250 -4.23 -15.29 -2.02
N ASP A 251 -3.79 -14.43 -1.12
CA ASP A 251 -4.35 -14.28 0.22
C ASP A 251 -4.99 -12.89 0.33
N ASN A 252 -6.29 -12.85 0.50
CA ASN A 252 -7.05 -11.60 0.59
C ASN A 252 -6.67 -10.79 1.84
N ALA A 253 -6.32 -11.48 2.94
CA ALA A 253 -5.86 -10.83 4.17
C ALA A 253 -4.53 -10.08 3.99
N SER A 254 -3.77 -10.40 2.94
CA SER A 254 -2.54 -9.68 2.59
C SER A 254 -2.75 -8.21 2.26
N GLY A 255 -3.98 -7.82 1.85
CA GLY A 255 -4.26 -6.49 1.30
C GLY A 255 -3.41 -6.12 0.08
N ASN A 256 -2.76 -7.11 -0.55
CA ASN A 256 -1.81 -6.93 -1.64
C ASN A 256 -2.16 -7.70 -2.93
N VAL A 257 -3.38 -8.20 -3.02
CA VAL A 257 -3.91 -8.81 -4.25
C VAL A 257 -4.33 -7.69 -5.19
N HIS A 258 -3.81 -7.66 -6.39
CA HIS A 258 -4.12 -6.67 -7.42
C HIS A 258 -3.97 -5.21 -6.97
N GLU A 259 -3.94 -4.27 -7.89
CA GLU A 259 -3.86 -2.85 -7.55
C GLU A 259 -5.24 -2.25 -7.31
N ASN A 260 -5.33 -1.32 -6.35
CA ASN A 260 -6.51 -0.49 -6.18
C ASN A 260 -6.60 0.53 -7.32
N THR A 261 -7.79 0.75 -7.84
CA THR A 261 -8.00 1.65 -8.98
C THR A 261 -8.04 3.10 -8.53
N GLN A 262 -7.20 3.91 -9.12
CA GLN A 262 -7.24 5.34 -8.90
C GLN A 262 -8.32 5.99 -9.78
N LEU A 263 -9.32 6.57 -9.14
CA LEU A 263 -10.47 7.22 -9.80
C LEU A 263 -10.20 8.69 -10.09
N SER A 264 -9.44 9.36 -9.25
CA SER A 264 -9.05 10.77 -9.40
C SER A 264 -7.84 11.07 -8.53
N SER A 265 -7.31 12.30 -8.60
CA SER A 265 -6.22 12.76 -7.73
C SER A 265 -6.53 12.67 -6.23
N LYS A 266 -7.79 12.52 -5.88
CA LYS A 266 -8.26 12.54 -4.48
C LYS A 266 -9.11 11.33 -4.12
N SER A 267 -9.28 10.38 -5.02
CA SER A 267 -10.17 9.25 -4.83
C SER A 267 -9.59 7.96 -5.39
N ILE A 268 -9.56 6.95 -4.55
CA ILE A 268 -9.12 5.60 -4.89
C ILE A 268 -10.24 4.64 -4.56
N ASP A 269 -10.48 3.70 -5.44
CA ASP A 269 -11.30 2.53 -5.13
C ASP A 269 -10.44 1.48 -4.43
N TYR A 270 -10.50 1.46 -3.10
CA TYR A 270 -9.76 0.51 -2.26
C TYR A 270 -10.41 -0.89 -2.22
N THR A 271 -11.54 -1.08 -2.86
CA THR A 271 -12.25 -2.37 -2.87
C THR A 271 -11.67 -3.33 -3.90
N VAL A 272 -10.99 -2.84 -4.93
CA VAL A 272 -10.48 -3.67 -6.04
C VAL A 272 -9.57 -4.79 -5.56
N CYS A 273 -8.67 -4.49 -4.64
CA CYS A 273 -7.80 -5.50 -4.02
C CYS A 273 -8.62 -6.59 -3.32
N ARG A 274 -9.68 -6.23 -2.58
CA ARG A 274 -10.51 -7.18 -1.82
C ARG A 274 -11.50 -7.99 -2.68
N ARG A 275 -11.79 -7.53 -3.90
CA ARG A 275 -12.64 -8.24 -4.88
C ARG A 275 -11.84 -8.89 -6.01
N SER A 276 -10.59 -9.26 -5.74
CA SER A 276 -9.69 -9.92 -6.68
C SER A 276 -9.06 -11.16 -6.06
N ALA A 277 -8.80 -12.17 -6.87
CA ALA A 277 -8.05 -13.35 -6.47
C ALA A 277 -7.20 -13.86 -7.63
N TYR A 278 -6.09 -14.54 -7.33
CA TYR A 278 -5.28 -15.22 -8.33
C TYR A 278 -5.47 -16.72 -8.23
N VAL A 279 -5.72 -17.35 -9.37
CA VAL A 279 -5.80 -18.82 -9.49
C VAL A 279 -4.86 -19.31 -10.55
N GLN A 280 -4.37 -20.52 -10.36
CA GLN A 280 -3.44 -21.17 -11.30
C GLN A 280 -3.74 -22.66 -11.48
N THR A 281 -3.10 -23.27 -12.48
CA THR A 281 -2.97 -24.74 -12.53
C THR A 281 -2.10 -25.24 -11.38
N LEU A 282 -2.24 -26.50 -10.95
CA LEU A 282 -1.44 -27.09 -9.87
C LEU A 282 0.07 -26.93 -10.12
N ASP A 283 0.49 -27.12 -11.36
CA ASP A 283 1.90 -27.02 -11.76
C ASP A 283 2.37 -25.57 -12.02
N GLY A 284 1.49 -24.57 -11.88
CA GLY A 284 1.80 -23.17 -12.14
C GLY A 284 2.13 -22.86 -13.61
N SER A 285 1.62 -23.64 -14.56
CA SER A 285 1.85 -23.40 -16.00
C SER A 285 1.01 -22.29 -16.56
N TYR A 286 -0.15 -22.01 -15.96
CA TYR A 286 -1.08 -20.96 -16.35
C TYR A 286 -1.73 -20.34 -15.12
N GLY A 287 -2.02 -19.05 -15.19
CA GLY A 287 -2.74 -18.32 -14.17
C GLY A 287 -3.84 -17.42 -14.74
N PHE A 288 -4.84 -17.14 -13.91
CA PHE A 288 -5.87 -16.13 -14.14
C PHE A 288 -6.01 -15.19 -12.96
N LEU A 289 -6.33 -13.93 -13.27
CA LEU A 289 -6.90 -13.03 -12.29
C LEU A 289 -8.43 -13.24 -12.30
N LEU A 290 -9.00 -13.55 -11.15
CA LEU A 290 -10.44 -13.49 -10.93
C LEU A 290 -10.81 -12.09 -10.46
N LEU A 291 -11.80 -11.48 -11.09
CA LEU A 291 -12.32 -10.18 -10.72
C LEU A 291 -13.81 -10.28 -10.41
N MET A 292 -14.16 -10.01 -9.16
CA MET A 292 -15.52 -10.03 -8.66
C MET A 292 -16.16 -8.64 -8.78
N ASP A 293 -17.49 -8.60 -8.80
CA ASP A 293 -18.24 -7.34 -8.84
C ASP A 293 -18.34 -6.68 -7.45
N SER A 294 -18.30 -7.48 -6.38
CA SER A 294 -18.34 -7.01 -5.00
C SER A 294 -17.29 -7.70 -4.11
N GLU A 295 -17.04 -7.15 -2.93
CA GLU A 295 -16.13 -7.75 -1.94
C GLU A 295 -16.72 -9.03 -1.34
N GLU A 296 -18.04 -9.07 -1.17
CA GLU A 296 -18.76 -10.23 -0.64
C GLU A 296 -18.69 -11.44 -1.57
N ASP A 297 -18.43 -11.21 -2.86
CA ASP A 297 -18.25 -12.28 -3.84
C ASP A 297 -16.86 -12.94 -3.74
N ASN A 298 -15.89 -12.30 -3.08
CA ASN A 298 -14.56 -12.87 -2.92
C ASN A 298 -14.50 -13.84 -1.74
N VAL A 299 -14.72 -15.08 -2.02
CA VAL A 299 -14.74 -16.19 -1.06
C VAL A 299 -13.58 -17.16 -1.28
N PHE A 300 -12.55 -16.71 -1.98
CA PHE A 300 -11.41 -17.49 -2.39
C PHE A 300 -10.28 -17.39 -1.36
N GLU A 301 -9.97 -18.51 -0.72
CA GLU A 301 -8.93 -18.60 0.31
C GLU A 301 -7.64 -19.17 -0.28
N SER A 302 -6.50 -18.66 0.17
CA SER A 302 -5.18 -19.13 -0.27
C SER A 302 -4.97 -20.61 0.03
N ASP A 303 -4.15 -21.24 -0.81
CA ASP A 303 -3.77 -22.65 -0.67
C ASP A 303 -4.97 -23.61 -0.69
N THR A 304 -5.97 -23.27 -1.50
CA THR A 304 -7.11 -24.13 -1.76
C THR A 304 -7.20 -24.52 -3.24
N LYS A 305 -7.70 -25.74 -3.46
CA LYS A 305 -8.20 -26.20 -4.74
C LYS A 305 -9.67 -25.82 -4.85
N VAL A 306 -10.08 -25.20 -5.92
CA VAL A 306 -11.44 -24.76 -6.13
C VAL A 306 -11.99 -25.37 -7.43
N LEU A 307 -13.29 -25.65 -7.44
CA LEU A 307 -14.05 -25.95 -8.64
C LEU A 307 -14.98 -24.77 -8.90
N LEU A 308 -14.83 -24.13 -10.05
CA LEU A 308 -15.54 -22.91 -10.43
C LEU A 308 -16.57 -23.21 -11.52
N ASP A 309 -17.78 -22.71 -11.37
CA ASP A 309 -18.75 -22.55 -12.45
C ASP A 309 -18.42 -21.29 -13.26
N LEU A 310 -18.24 -21.45 -14.52
CA LEU A 310 -17.90 -20.37 -15.45
C LEU A 310 -19.12 -19.75 -16.14
N SER A 311 -20.32 -20.19 -15.81
CA SER A 311 -21.55 -19.63 -16.39
C SER A 311 -21.65 -18.13 -16.04
N GLU A 312 -21.83 -17.31 -17.07
CA GLU A 312 -21.88 -15.83 -16.97
C GLU A 312 -20.56 -15.15 -16.64
N VAL A 313 -19.45 -15.87 -16.56
CA VAL A 313 -18.10 -15.32 -16.40
C VAL A 313 -17.60 -14.77 -17.74
N LEU A 314 -17.00 -13.59 -17.74
CA LEU A 314 -16.41 -12.96 -18.90
C LEU A 314 -14.91 -13.24 -18.95
N ALA A 315 -14.46 -14.03 -19.94
CA ALA A 315 -13.05 -14.31 -20.16
C ALA A 315 -12.43 -13.23 -21.05
N ARG A 316 -11.54 -12.42 -20.50
CA ARG A 316 -10.85 -11.34 -21.19
C ARG A 316 -9.37 -11.62 -21.35
N ARG A 317 -8.86 -11.33 -22.55
CA ARG A 317 -7.43 -11.35 -22.87
C ARG A 317 -6.89 -9.94 -22.94
N TYR A 318 -5.70 -9.75 -22.41
CA TYR A 318 -4.87 -8.55 -22.57
C TYR A 318 -3.58 -8.94 -23.28
N ASP A 319 -3.09 -8.07 -24.17
CA ASP A 319 -1.83 -8.26 -24.88
C ASP A 319 -0.71 -7.38 -24.29
N ASN A 320 0.52 -7.69 -24.62
CA ASN A 320 1.72 -6.92 -24.31
C ASN A 320 1.98 -6.66 -22.80
N PRO A 321 2.28 -7.69 -22.02
CA PRO A 321 2.34 -9.12 -22.31
C PRO A 321 0.96 -9.79 -22.25
N GLU A 322 0.86 -10.96 -22.88
CA GLU A 322 -0.38 -11.74 -22.89
C GLU A 322 -0.76 -12.21 -21.49
N ARG A 323 -1.97 -11.88 -21.03
CA ARG A 323 -2.52 -12.25 -19.73
C ARG A 323 -4.05 -12.34 -19.79
N TYR A 324 -4.64 -13.00 -18.80
CA TYR A 324 -6.05 -13.36 -18.82
C TYR A 324 -6.77 -13.06 -17.52
N VAL A 325 -7.96 -12.51 -17.63
CA VAL A 325 -8.82 -12.13 -16.51
C VAL A 325 -10.19 -12.80 -16.69
N LEU A 326 -10.70 -13.35 -15.60
CA LEU A 326 -12.08 -13.84 -15.51
C LEU A 326 -12.88 -12.81 -14.71
N GLU A 327 -13.73 -12.05 -15.40
CA GLU A 327 -14.55 -10.98 -14.82
C GLU A 327 -15.94 -11.50 -14.48
N HIS A 328 -16.65 -10.83 -13.57
CA HIS A 328 -17.98 -11.19 -13.08
C HIS A 328 -18.04 -12.55 -12.36
N VAL A 329 -16.92 -12.94 -11.75
CA VAL A 329 -16.90 -14.09 -10.85
C VAL A 329 -17.68 -13.72 -9.58
N SER A 330 -18.55 -14.59 -9.12
CA SER A 330 -19.36 -14.35 -7.94
C SER A 330 -19.21 -15.48 -6.91
N GLN A 331 -19.77 -15.28 -5.75
CA GLN A 331 -19.86 -16.36 -4.78
C GLN A 331 -20.61 -17.59 -5.31
N LEU A 332 -21.53 -17.44 -6.25
CA LEU A 332 -22.23 -18.55 -6.88
C LEU A 332 -21.35 -19.33 -7.84
N SER A 333 -20.25 -18.74 -8.31
CA SER A 333 -19.26 -19.44 -9.13
C SER A 333 -18.50 -20.52 -8.35
N LEU A 334 -18.39 -20.42 -7.02
CA LEU A 334 -17.69 -21.42 -6.22
C LEU A 334 -18.57 -22.64 -5.97
N ILE A 335 -18.25 -23.77 -6.61
CA ILE A 335 -18.93 -25.06 -6.45
C ILE A 335 -18.40 -25.78 -5.21
N SER A 336 -17.06 -25.93 -5.11
CA SER A 336 -16.41 -26.58 -3.97
C SER A 336 -15.03 -26.03 -3.76
N THR A 337 -14.51 -26.22 -2.53
CA THR A 337 -13.14 -25.90 -2.14
C THR A 337 -12.57 -27.04 -1.29
N GLU A 338 -11.27 -27.27 -1.43
CA GLU A 338 -10.50 -28.24 -0.65
C GLU A 338 -9.13 -27.64 -0.34
N THR A 339 -8.60 -27.86 0.85
CA THR A 339 -7.21 -27.46 1.16
C THR A 339 -6.24 -28.19 0.24
N ALA A 340 -5.27 -27.46 -0.31
CA ALA A 340 -4.31 -28.00 -1.25
C ALA A 340 -2.86 -27.62 -0.90
N GLN A 341 -1.93 -28.50 -1.22
CA GLN A 341 -0.51 -28.17 -1.23
C GLN A 341 -0.11 -27.80 -2.67
N ILE A 342 0.18 -26.53 -2.88
CA ILE A 342 0.47 -25.98 -4.20
C ILE A 342 1.99 -25.85 -4.36
N PRO A 343 2.63 -26.60 -5.27
CA PRO A 343 4.05 -26.45 -5.56
C PRO A 343 4.38 -25.04 -6.03
N VAL A 344 5.50 -24.50 -5.58
CA VAL A 344 5.97 -23.18 -6.01
C VAL A 344 7.22 -23.34 -6.86
N LYS A 345 7.19 -22.81 -8.08
CA LYS A 345 8.34 -22.84 -9.00
C LYS A 345 9.39 -21.83 -8.55
N LYS A 346 10.66 -22.23 -8.57
CA LYS A 346 11.78 -21.32 -8.44
C LYS A 346 12.20 -20.79 -9.80
N LYS A 347 12.38 -19.49 -9.91
CA LYS A 347 12.79 -18.79 -11.13
C LYS A 347 13.76 -17.69 -10.83
N LYS A 348 14.54 -17.27 -11.84
CA LYS A 348 15.24 -15.99 -11.86
C LYS A 348 14.35 -14.95 -12.53
N ILE A 349 14.65 -13.67 -12.30
CA ILE A 349 13.92 -12.57 -12.96
C ILE A 349 14.00 -12.70 -14.49
N SER A 350 15.15 -13.06 -15.01
CA SER A 350 15.40 -13.25 -16.46
C SER A 350 14.67 -14.44 -17.09
N ASP A 351 14.17 -15.39 -16.28
CA ASP A 351 13.49 -16.60 -16.76
C ASP A 351 11.96 -16.44 -16.82
N LEU A 352 11.45 -15.27 -16.46
CA LEU A 352 10.02 -15.00 -16.47
C LEU A 352 9.49 -14.87 -17.90
N THR A 353 8.29 -15.38 -18.11
CA THR A 353 7.58 -15.42 -19.39
C THR A 353 6.12 -15.00 -19.18
N PRO A 354 5.35 -14.70 -20.24
CA PRO A 354 3.94 -14.36 -20.10
C PRO A 354 3.09 -15.47 -19.45
N GLN A 355 3.52 -16.73 -19.50
CA GLN A 355 2.82 -17.83 -18.83
C GLN A 355 2.92 -17.74 -17.31
N ASP A 356 3.92 -17.03 -16.76
CA ASP A 356 4.09 -16.87 -15.31
C ASP A 356 3.13 -15.83 -14.73
N ILE A 357 2.52 -14.99 -15.55
CA ILE A 357 1.58 -13.97 -15.06
C ILE A 357 0.39 -14.65 -14.39
N TYR A 358 0.08 -14.16 -13.18
CA TYR A 358 -0.93 -14.67 -12.26
C TYR A 358 -0.62 -16.05 -11.68
N THR A 359 0.66 -16.49 -11.74
CA THR A 359 1.11 -17.68 -11.04
C THR A 359 2.05 -17.34 -9.88
N ARG A 360 2.06 -18.17 -8.85
CA ARG A 360 2.94 -18.02 -7.68
C ARG A 360 4.32 -18.62 -7.97
N VAL A 361 5.34 -17.78 -7.85
CA VAL A 361 6.74 -18.20 -8.04
C VAL A 361 7.60 -17.74 -6.86
N THR A 362 8.72 -18.40 -6.65
CA THR A 362 9.81 -17.91 -5.80
C THR A 362 10.92 -17.40 -6.71
N LEU A 363 11.17 -16.09 -6.67
CA LEU A 363 12.36 -15.50 -7.29
C LEU A 363 13.56 -15.81 -6.39
N ASP A 364 14.53 -16.50 -6.93
CA ASP A 364 15.76 -16.88 -6.25
C ASP A 364 16.91 -15.98 -6.68
N GLU A 365 17.94 -15.87 -5.85
CA GLU A 365 19.12 -15.03 -6.11
C GLU A 365 18.74 -13.56 -6.43
N VAL A 366 17.92 -12.95 -5.57
CA VAL A 366 17.54 -11.52 -5.67
C VAL A 366 18.00 -10.72 -4.46
N GLU A 367 18.16 -9.42 -4.64
CA GLU A 367 18.45 -8.45 -3.58
C GLU A 367 17.54 -7.22 -3.70
N TRP A 368 17.44 -6.46 -2.64
CA TRP A 368 16.80 -5.15 -2.61
C TRP A 368 17.87 -4.05 -2.60
N PRO A 369 18.30 -3.55 -3.76
CA PRO A 369 19.49 -2.69 -3.85
C PRO A 369 19.30 -1.29 -3.27
N ILE A 370 18.07 -0.77 -3.26
CA ILE A 370 17.76 0.55 -2.71
C ILE A 370 17.00 0.34 -1.40
N ARG A 371 17.74 0.14 -0.33
CA ARG A 371 17.19 -0.23 0.97
C ARG A 371 16.37 0.89 1.62
N LYS A 372 15.30 0.46 2.30
CA LYS A 372 14.41 1.35 3.05
C LYS A 372 14.02 0.67 4.33
N GLY A 373 13.92 0.94 5.42
CA GLY A 373 13.59 0.18 6.64
C GLY A 373 12.27 -0.60 6.57
N SER A 374 11.30 -0.18 5.72
CA SER A 374 9.99 -0.82 5.56
C SER A 374 9.62 -1.00 4.10
N LEU A 375 8.57 -1.78 3.83
CA LEU A 375 8.02 -1.98 2.48
C LEU A 375 7.43 -0.69 1.90
N THR A 376 6.82 0.14 2.74
CA THR A 376 6.22 1.40 2.32
C THR A 376 6.53 2.50 3.31
N PRO A 377 6.62 3.76 2.88
CA PRO A 377 6.60 4.89 3.80
C PRO A 377 5.21 5.09 4.42
N GLY A 378 5.13 5.88 5.46
CA GLY A 378 3.93 6.04 6.26
C GLY A 378 2.93 7.06 5.75
N TYR A 379 2.41 6.87 4.57
CA TYR A 379 1.48 7.83 3.99
C TYR A 379 0.07 7.82 4.55
N GLU A 380 -0.35 6.73 5.16
CA GLU A 380 -1.69 6.63 5.75
C GLU A 380 -1.98 7.71 6.77
N PHE A 381 -0.98 8.27 7.39
CA PHE A 381 -1.14 9.34 8.38
C PHE A 381 -1.33 10.72 7.77
N MET A 382 -1.23 10.83 6.46
CA MET A 382 -1.17 12.10 5.77
C MET A 382 -2.35 12.32 4.83
N THR A 383 -3.20 11.33 4.69
CA THR A 383 -4.40 11.36 3.85
C THR A 383 -5.31 12.54 4.11
N ASN A 384 -5.41 12.98 5.37
CA ASN A 384 -6.29 14.09 5.74
C ASN A 384 -5.63 15.47 5.58
N ALA A 385 -4.31 15.54 5.55
CA ALA A 385 -3.60 16.82 5.53
C ALA A 385 -3.22 17.28 4.12
N CYS A 386 -3.02 16.34 3.19
CA CYS A 386 -2.30 16.63 1.96
C CYS A 386 -2.98 16.15 0.68
N ASN A 387 -4.19 15.67 0.73
CA ASN A 387 -4.90 15.08 -0.42
C ASN A 387 -4.12 13.94 -1.12
N ASN A 388 -3.35 13.17 -0.37
CA ASN A 388 -2.51 12.12 -0.88
C ASN A 388 -3.14 10.75 -0.86
N ASP A 389 -4.42 10.67 -0.91
CA ASP A 389 -5.16 9.45 -1.22
C ASP A 389 -4.85 8.92 -2.64
N SER A 390 -3.80 9.47 -3.24
CA SER A 390 -3.44 9.16 -4.61
C SER A 390 -2.42 8.03 -4.77
N ALA A 391 -1.75 7.62 -3.71
CA ALA A 391 -0.83 6.50 -3.80
C ALA A 391 -1.58 5.18 -3.56
N THR A 392 -1.64 4.34 -4.57
CA THR A 392 -2.30 3.03 -4.47
C THR A 392 -1.32 1.93 -4.07
N LYS A 393 -0.07 2.06 -4.46
CA LYS A 393 1.00 1.07 -4.26
C LYS A 393 2.38 1.71 -4.26
N TYR A 394 3.35 0.95 -3.78
CA TYR A 394 4.77 1.31 -3.78
C TYR A 394 5.57 0.29 -4.54
N ALA A 395 6.55 0.77 -5.30
CA ALA A 395 7.47 -0.07 -6.02
C ALA A 395 8.79 -0.21 -5.24
N THR A 396 9.16 -1.44 -4.97
CA THR A 396 10.49 -1.81 -4.48
C THR A 396 11.26 -2.44 -5.63
N LEU A 397 12.45 -1.93 -5.93
CA LEU A 397 13.31 -2.51 -6.93
C LEU A 397 13.92 -3.81 -6.40
N LEU A 398 13.71 -4.90 -7.12
CA LEU A 398 14.45 -6.15 -6.94
C LEU A 398 15.47 -6.29 -8.07
N ARG A 399 16.65 -6.78 -7.76
CA ARG A 399 17.71 -7.03 -8.71
C ARG A 399 18.23 -8.46 -8.56
N GLY A 400 18.27 -9.19 -9.66
CA GLY A 400 18.84 -10.54 -9.72
C GLY A 400 20.37 -10.50 -9.81
N LYS A 401 21.01 -11.61 -9.47
CA LYS A 401 22.46 -11.76 -9.55
C LYS A 401 23.00 -11.61 -10.99
N ASP A 402 22.17 -11.94 -11.97
CA ASP A 402 22.45 -11.76 -13.40
C ASP A 402 22.26 -10.30 -13.90
N GLY A 403 21.87 -9.38 -13.03
CA GLY A 403 21.63 -7.98 -13.35
C GLY A 403 20.22 -7.65 -13.82
N ALA A 404 19.37 -8.65 -14.08
CA ALA A 404 17.96 -8.44 -14.37
C ALA A 404 17.24 -7.78 -13.19
N SER A 405 16.22 -6.98 -13.45
CA SER A 405 15.50 -6.28 -12.39
C SER A 405 14.01 -6.18 -12.68
N MET A 406 13.23 -6.03 -11.61
CA MET A 406 11.80 -5.85 -11.66
C MET A 406 11.31 -5.13 -10.41
N TYR A 407 10.04 -4.72 -10.40
CA TYR A 407 9.42 -4.20 -9.20
C TYR A 407 8.71 -5.29 -8.39
N MET A 408 8.86 -5.20 -7.09
CA MET A 408 7.97 -5.78 -6.11
C MET A 408 6.99 -4.70 -5.67
N TYR A 409 5.68 -4.96 -5.83
CA TYR A 409 4.65 -4.00 -5.45
C TYR A 409 4.04 -4.33 -4.09
N THR A 410 3.84 -3.28 -3.32
CA THR A 410 3.13 -3.33 -2.04
C THR A 410 2.03 -2.27 -2.04
N ASN A 411 0.78 -2.70 -1.89
CA ASN A 411 -0.35 -1.81 -1.78
C ASN A 411 -0.35 -1.03 -0.46
N THR A 412 -0.97 0.14 -0.45
CA THR A 412 -1.22 0.90 0.78
C THR A 412 -2.21 0.20 1.72
N THR A 413 -2.97 -0.75 1.21
CA THR A 413 -3.87 -1.62 2.00
C THR A 413 -3.18 -2.81 2.66
N CYS A 414 -1.89 -3.07 2.38
CA CYS A 414 -1.15 -4.18 2.97
C CYS A 414 -0.90 -3.94 4.48
N PRO A 415 -1.44 -4.76 5.39
CA PRO A 415 -1.40 -4.48 6.83
C PRO A 415 0.01 -4.61 7.43
N TYR A 416 0.84 -5.51 6.90
CA TYR A 416 2.21 -5.72 7.40
C TYR A 416 3.27 -4.86 6.70
N ARG A 417 2.88 -3.89 5.87
CA ARG A 417 3.82 -3.01 5.16
C ARG A 417 4.71 -2.20 6.09
N ARG A 418 4.25 -2.00 7.34
CA ARG A 418 4.91 -1.22 8.38
C ARG A 418 4.58 -1.76 9.77
N ASP A 419 4.91 -3.01 10.00
CA ASP A 419 4.64 -3.72 11.25
C ASP A 419 5.73 -3.50 12.33
N GLY A 420 6.62 -2.53 12.15
CA GLY A 420 7.73 -2.27 13.07
C GLY A 420 8.94 -3.19 12.88
N SER A 421 8.85 -4.19 12.03
CA SER A 421 10.00 -5.08 11.77
C SER A 421 10.84 -4.54 10.62
N ARG A 422 12.14 -4.60 10.80
CA ARG A 422 13.09 -4.27 9.74
C ARG A 422 12.98 -5.24 8.57
N MET A 423 13.05 -4.72 7.37
CA MET A 423 13.14 -5.51 6.14
C MET A 423 14.59 -5.80 5.80
N GLY A 424 14.89 -7.07 5.53
CA GLY A 424 16.16 -7.45 4.91
C GLY A 424 16.28 -6.90 3.48
N TYR A 425 17.48 -6.67 3.04
CA TYR A 425 17.78 -6.07 1.73
C TYR A 425 18.93 -6.77 0.97
N GLY A 426 19.69 -7.63 1.64
CA GLY A 426 20.73 -8.43 1.02
C GLY A 426 20.18 -9.51 0.10
N SER A 427 21.02 -10.47 -0.26
CA SER A 427 20.62 -11.55 -1.15
C SER A 427 19.66 -12.54 -0.47
N GLY A 428 18.80 -13.13 -1.28
CA GLY A 428 17.85 -14.14 -0.82
C GLY A 428 16.79 -14.44 -1.85
N SER A 429 15.56 -14.63 -1.40
CA SER A 429 14.43 -14.95 -2.25
C SER A 429 13.19 -14.15 -1.91
N VAL A 430 12.34 -13.97 -2.92
CA VAL A 430 11.01 -13.39 -2.78
C VAL A 430 10.00 -14.32 -3.43
N THR A 431 9.00 -14.73 -2.66
CA THR A 431 7.85 -15.50 -3.16
C THR A 431 6.68 -14.54 -3.41
N GLY A 432 5.87 -14.83 -4.42
CA GLY A 432 4.69 -14.03 -4.71
C GLY A 432 4.07 -14.40 -6.05
N VAL A 433 3.04 -13.65 -6.41
CA VAL A 433 2.34 -13.79 -7.70
C VAL A 433 2.94 -12.83 -8.70
N ILE A 434 3.30 -13.33 -9.88
CA ILE A 434 3.77 -12.50 -10.98
C ILE A 434 2.59 -11.76 -11.60
N VAL A 435 2.75 -10.46 -11.80
CA VAL A 435 1.74 -9.59 -12.39
C VAL A 435 2.34 -8.73 -13.51
N HIS A 436 1.48 -8.09 -14.29
CA HIS A 436 1.86 -6.99 -15.16
C HIS A 436 1.09 -5.75 -14.77
N GLU A 437 1.79 -4.78 -14.21
CA GLU A 437 1.23 -3.51 -13.76
C GLU A 437 2.21 -2.36 -14.01
N LYS A 438 1.69 -1.16 -14.16
CA LYS A 438 2.51 0.03 -14.39
C LYS A 438 2.97 0.67 -13.08
N HIS A 439 4.15 1.28 -13.13
CA HIS A 439 4.59 2.16 -12.06
C HIS A 439 3.81 3.49 -12.17
N ARG A 440 2.71 3.56 -11.45
CA ARG A 440 1.85 4.74 -11.41
C ARG A 440 1.48 5.05 -9.97
N PRO A 441 2.40 5.68 -9.22
CA PRO A 441 2.13 6.00 -7.82
C PRO A 441 1.05 7.08 -7.67
N PHE A 442 0.82 7.89 -8.72
CA PHE A 442 -0.15 8.98 -8.74
C PHE A 442 -0.96 9.00 -10.03
N VAL A 443 -2.08 9.71 -10.02
CA VAL A 443 -2.88 9.93 -11.23
C VAL A 443 -2.04 10.69 -12.24
N ASP A 444 -2.10 10.21 -13.44
CA ASP A 444 -1.54 10.87 -14.59
C ASP A 444 -2.43 12.04 -15.00
N PHE A 445 -2.04 13.24 -14.60
CA PHE A 445 -2.82 14.46 -14.86
C PHE A 445 -2.58 15.05 -16.22
N ASP A 446 -1.53 14.65 -16.89
CA ASP A 446 -1.10 15.25 -18.14
C ASP A 446 -1.59 14.48 -19.37
N GLY A 447 -2.41 13.47 -19.17
CA GLY A 447 -2.87 12.60 -20.25
C GLY A 447 -1.75 11.83 -20.92
N THR A 448 -0.58 11.71 -20.28
CA THR A 448 0.49 10.85 -20.78
C THR A 448 0.01 9.42 -20.80
N SER A 449 0.38 8.71 -21.86
CA SER A 449 0.01 7.31 -21.97
C SER A 449 0.67 6.50 -20.86
N GLU A 450 0.01 5.44 -20.43
CA GLU A 450 0.60 4.47 -19.47
C GLU A 450 1.99 3.98 -19.90
N ALA A 451 2.26 3.97 -21.19
CA ALA A 451 3.56 3.57 -21.73
C ALA A 451 4.71 4.49 -21.31
N GLU A 452 4.44 5.78 -21.05
CA GLU A 452 5.48 6.74 -20.71
C GLU A 452 5.92 6.67 -19.24
N HIS A 453 5.04 6.20 -18.37
CA HIS A 453 5.37 5.93 -16.97
C HIS A 453 5.57 4.44 -16.67
N GLY A 454 5.89 3.67 -17.70
CA GLY A 454 5.96 2.22 -17.67
C GLY A 454 6.89 1.64 -16.61
N ASN A 455 6.74 0.36 -16.39
CA ASN A 455 7.55 -0.42 -15.46
C ASN A 455 8.98 -0.61 -15.96
N ILE A 456 9.79 -1.16 -15.08
CA ILE A 456 11.03 -1.84 -15.47
C ILE A 456 10.63 -3.25 -15.92
N GLY A 457 10.63 -3.48 -17.21
CA GLY A 457 10.26 -4.77 -17.81
C GLY A 457 8.76 -5.10 -17.76
N ASP A 458 8.42 -6.28 -18.23
CA ASP A 458 7.04 -6.73 -18.41
C ASP A 458 6.43 -7.40 -17.17
N TYR A 459 7.25 -7.74 -16.17
CA TYR A 459 6.81 -8.52 -15.02
C TYR A 459 7.11 -7.80 -13.72
N GLN A 460 6.21 -7.94 -12.76
CA GLN A 460 6.34 -7.48 -11.37
C GLN A 460 5.86 -8.60 -10.46
N ILE A 461 6.18 -8.51 -9.17
CA ILE A 461 5.77 -9.50 -8.18
C ILE A 461 4.99 -8.86 -7.04
N ARG A 462 3.93 -9.54 -6.59
CA ARG A 462 3.16 -9.21 -5.40
C ARG A 462 3.30 -10.30 -4.36
N HIS A 463 3.90 -9.97 -3.23
CA HIS A 463 4.00 -10.87 -2.06
C HIS A 463 2.63 -10.96 -1.36
N MET A 464 2.32 -12.07 -0.74
CA MET A 464 1.05 -12.32 -0.05
C MET A 464 1.20 -12.36 1.47
N SER A 465 2.42 -12.48 1.96
CA SER A 465 2.76 -12.45 3.38
C SER A 465 4.12 -11.83 3.61
N ARG A 466 4.39 -11.44 4.85
CA ARG A 466 5.73 -10.99 5.20
C ARG A 466 6.78 -12.08 5.05
N SER A 467 6.44 -13.31 5.33
CA SER A 467 7.34 -14.46 5.20
C SER A 467 7.73 -14.79 3.76
N ASP A 468 7.03 -14.22 2.79
CA ASP A 468 7.39 -14.35 1.37
C ASP A 468 8.68 -13.61 1.01
N ILE A 469 9.11 -12.66 1.83
CA ILE A 469 10.30 -11.84 1.60
C ILE A 469 11.41 -12.35 2.52
N GLN A 470 12.31 -13.17 1.99
CA GLN A 470 13.41 -13.80 2.71
C GLN A 470 14.74 -13.27 2.19
N LEU A 471 15.08 -12.05 2.56
CA LEU A 471 16.31 -11.37 2.20
C LEU A 471 17.23 -11.25 3.41
N ALA A 472 18.53 -11.37 3.20
CA ALA A 472 19.55 -11.17 4.22
C ALA A 472 19.58 -9.71 4.71
N ASP A 473 20.12 -9.49 5.90
CA ASP A 473 20.19 -8.16 6.51
C ASP A 473 21.36 -7.30 6.02
N ASP A 474 22.25 -7.85 5.21
CA ASP A 474 23.45 -7.15 4.73
C ASP A 474 23.66 -7.38 3.23
N PHE A 475 23.99 -6.32 2.51
CA PHE A 475 24.47 -6.41 1.11
C PHE A 475 25.77 -7.18 0.96
N LYS A 476 26.57 -7.22 2.01
CA LYS A 476 27.91 -7.81 2.00
C LYS A 476 27.91 -9.32 2.19
N ASP A 477 26.81 -9.97 1.89
CA ASP A 477 26.69 -11.43 1.96
C ASP A 477 27.33 -12.17 0.78
N GLY A 478 28.07 -11.46 -0.10
CA GLY A 478 28.75 -12.01 -1.27
C GLY A 478 27.94 -11.93 -2.57
N PHE A 479 26.74 -11.34 -2.55
CA PHE A 479 25.91 -11.19 -3.73
C PHE A 479 26.33 -9.98 -4.58
N SER A 480 26.42 -8.81 -3.98
CA SER A 480 26.87 -7.61 -4.67
C SER A 480 27.86 -6.81 -3.87
N GLU A 481 28.74 -6.10 -4.60
CA GLU A 481 29.71 -5.17 -4.06
C GLU A 481 29.43 -3.76 -4.57
N MET A 482 29.80 -2.78 -3.76
CA MET A 482 29.57 -1.38 -4.04
C MET A 482 30.84 -0.72 -4.54
N ILE A 483 30.79 -0.08 -5.71
CA ILE A 483 31.86 0.84 -6.17
C ILE A 483 31.63 2.21 -5.57
N CYS A 484 30.46 2.77 -5.74
CA CYS A 484 30.07 4.03 -5.11
C CYS A 484 28.56 4.04 -4.86
N GLU A 485 28.17 4.72 -3.80
CA GLU A 485 26.77 4.96 -3.47
C GLU A 485 26.60 6.41 -3.02
N PHE A 486 25.71 7.13 -3.67
CA PHE A 486 25.22 8.42 -3.23
C PHE A 486 23.77 8.25 -2.81
N ARG A 487 23.53 8.30 -1.53
CA ARG A 487 22.24 8.00 -0.96
C ARG A 487 21.74 9.16 -0.14
N TYR A 488 20.64 9.71 -0.55
CA TYR A 488 19.91 10.68 0.22
C TYR A 488 18.70 10.01 0.83
N VAL A 489 18.96 9.02 1.62
CA VAL A 489 17.97 8.34 2.43
C VAL A 489 18.12 8.89 3.83
N ILE A 490 17.06 9.06 4.54
CA ILE A 490 17.16 9.15 5.98
C ILE A 490 17.44 7.74 6.48
N PRO A 491 18.62 7.40 6.82
CA PRO A 491 18.80 6.61 7.96
C PRO A 491 18.98 7.62 9.04
N TYR A 492 18.02 7.81 9.65
CA TYR A 492 17.78 8.22 10.95
C TYR A 492 18.85 8.97 11.75
N GLN A 493 20.05 8.72 11.62
CA GLN A 493 21.08 9.40 12.40
C GLN A 493 22.14 10.07 11.54
N HIS A 494 22.19 9.74 10.28
CA HIS A 494 23.19 10.29 9.40
C HIS A 494 22.62 10.46 8.00
N PHE A 495 22.87 11.57 7.44
CA PHE A 495 22.83 11.72 6.02
C PHE A 495 23.99 10.98 5.43
N TYR A 496 23.70 10.19 4.45
CA TYR A 496 24.73 9.55 3.71
C TYR A 496 24.84 10.11 2.32
N LEU A 497 25.86 10.81 2.10
CA LEU A 497 26.74 10.57 1.00
C LEU A 497 27.72 9.55 1.51
N ASP A 498 27.51 8.29 1.26
CA ASP A 498 28.37 7.33 1.89
C ASP A 498 29.66 7.16 1.12
N ALA A 499 30.63 8.01 1.42
CA ALA A 499 32.00 7.83 0.97
C ALA A 499 32.63 6.54 1.51
N THR A 500 31.97 5.81 2.39
CA THR A 500 32.49 4.52 2.87
C THR A 500 32.42 3.43 1.80
N TYR A 501 31.60 3.61 0.76
CA TYR A 501 31.44 2.67 -0.34
C TYR A 501 32.18 3.09 -1.61
N GLY A 502 33.30 3.74 -1.50
CA GLY A 502 34.12 4.08 -2.64
C GLY A 502 34.25 5.58 -2.87
N VAL A 503 35.06 5.92 -3.84
CA VAL A 503 35.34 7.30 -4.19
C VAL A 503 34.62 7.64 -5.47
N GLY A 504 33.57 8.43 -5.33
CA GLY A 504 32.87 9.01 -6.47
C GLY A 504 32.71 10.50 -6.28
N LYS A 505 32.49 11.20 -7.38
CA LYS A 505 32.17 12.61 -7.39
C LYS A 505 30.86 12.82 -8.13
N MET A 506 29.95 13.60 -7.58
CA MET A 506 28.74 14.00 -8.25
C MET A 506 28.64 15.51 -8.37
N SER A 507 28.28 15.99 -9.54
CA SER A 507 28.08 17.41 -9.82
C SER A 507 26.97 17.62 -10.83
N HIS A 508 26.48 18.85 -10.94
CA HIS A 508 25.58 19.26 -12.00
C HIS A 508 26.26 20.25 -12.92
N THR A 509 26.16 20.05 -14.23
CA THR A 509 26.90 20.84 -15.24
C THR A 509 26.22 22.16 -15.60
N GLY A 510 25.01 22.42 -15.09
CA GLY A 510 24.26 23.63 -15.39
C GLY A 510 24.78 24.90 -14.72
N PRO A 511 24.28 26.06 -15.15
CA PRO A 511 24.69 27.36 -14.59
C PRO A 511 24.21 27.50 -13.15
N ASP A 512 24.87 28.41 -12.43
CA ASP A 512 24.55 28.69 -11.03
C ASP A 512 23.14 29.21 -10.83
N SER A 513 22.45 28.63 -9.90
CA SER A 513 21.11 29.03 -9.51
C SER A 513 21.14 29.66 -8.13
N SER A 514 21.26 30.98 -8.10
CA SER A 514 21.33 31.74 -6.85
C SER A 514 20.06 31.66 -5.99
N SER A 515 18.98 31.12 -6.52
CA SER A 515 17.70 31.05 -5.81
C SER A 515 17.49 29.75 -5.04
N TYR A 516 18.36 28.75 -5.22
CA TYR A 516 18.34 27.45 -4.55
C TYR A 516 19.70 27.15 -3.94
N ASN A 517 20.24 28.10 -3.27
CA ASN A 517 21.64 28.23 -2.95
C ASN A 517 22.24 27.15 -2.07
N ASP A 518 21.45 26.42 -1.40
CA ASP A 518 22.01 25.60 -0.32
C ASP A 518 22.28 24.16 -0.73
N TYR A 519 21.84 23.76 -1.92
CA TYR A 519 21.93 22.38 -2.37
C TYR A 519 22.27 22.24 -3.85
N ASP A 520 22.98 23.21 -4.35
CA ASP A 520 23.50 23.18 -5.69
C ASP A 520 24.83 22.42 -5.71
N PHE A 521 24.77 21.20 -6.19
CA PHE A 521 25.92 20.29 -6.25
C PHE A 521 26.92 20.61 -7.35
N ARG A 522 26.81 21.73 -8.02
CA ARG A 522 27.79 22.11 -9.04
C ARG A 522 29.16 22.34 -8.45
N GLY A 523 30.12 21.69 -9.05
CA GLY A 523 31.49 21.77 -8.61
C GLY A 523 31.77 21.05 -7.29
N LEU A 524 30.79 20.44 -6.67
CA LEU A 524 31.00 19.58 -5.52
C LEU A 524 31.49 18.22 -5.99
N THR A 525 32.51 17.72 -5.36
CA THR A 525 33.04 16.39 -5.65
C THR A 525 32.31 15.30 -4.87
N TYR A 526 31.87 15.63 -3.70
CA TYR A 526 30.94 14.87 -2.85
C TYR A 526 30.54 15.79 -1.71
N TYR A 527 29.46 15.45 -1.05
CA TYR A 527 29.01 16.20 0.12
C TYR A 527 29.55 15.51 1.37
N ASP A 528 30.36 16.21 2.14
CA ASP A 528 30.90 15.67 3.39
C ASP A 528 29.90 15.89 4.53
N PHE A 529 29.16 14.86 4.87
CA PHE A 529 28.18 14.93 5.94
C PHE A 529 28.76 14.88 7.33
N SER A 530 30.03 14.58 7.48
CA SER A 530 30.69 14.73 8.78
C SER A 530 30.62 16.16 9.28
N TYR A 531 30.48 17.12 8.37
CA TYR A 531 30.29 18.53 8.66
C TYR A 531 28.91 18.83 9.29
N LEU A 532 27.92 18.03 9.04
CA LEU A 532 26.56 18.29 9.51
C LEU A 532 26.33 17.81 10.95
N GLY A 533 27.20 16.95 11.48
CA GLY A 533 27.10 16.44 12.83
C GLY A 533 25.86 15.54 13.05
N PRO A 534 25.60 15.15 14.28
CA PRO A 534 24.44 14.36 14.62
C PRO A 534 23.13 15.09 14.29
N ILE A 535 22.12 14.35 13.90
CA ILE A 535 20.80 14.86 13.53
C ILE A 535 20.24 15.88 14.51
N GLY A 536 20.44 15.70 15.78
CA GLY A 536 19.95 16.63 16.80
C GLY A 536 20.38 18.09 16.60
N ASN A 537 21.47 18.32 15.89
CA ASN A 537 21.98 19.66 15.63
C ASN A 537 21.66 20.18 14.22
N ASN A 538 21.35 19.29 13.29
CA ASN A 538 21.16 19.63 11.88
C ASN A 538 19.89 19.05 11.27
N ALA A 539 18.99 18.53 12.08
CA ALA A 539 17.71 18.02 11.65
C ALA A 539 16.92 19.02 10.79
N ASN A 540 17.19 20.29 11.00
CA ASN A 540 16.58 21.39 10.26
C ASN A 540 16.82 21.40 8.77
N TYR A 541 17.94 20.85 8.38
CA TYR A 541 18.26 20.80 6.98
C TYR A 541 17.52 19.72 6.26
N PHE A 542 17.03 18.76 7.00
CA PHE A 542 16.59 17.51 6.44
C PHE A 542 15.11 17.28 6.47
N PHE A 543 14.48 17.87 7.47
CA PHE A 543 13.07 17.60 7.71
C PHE A 543 12.18 18.78 7.35
N GLY A 544 12.66 19.68 6.53
CA GLY A 544 11.90 20.85 6.15
C GLY A 544 11.36 21.56 7.38
N ASN A 545 11.74 22.76 7.49
CA ASN A 545 11.37 23.49 8.63
C ASN A 545 9.88 23.76 8.72
N ASN A 546 9.44 23.82 9.90
CA ASN A 546 8.20 24.47 10.32
C ASN A 546 6.92 24.11 9.62
N ARG A 547 6.86 23.07 8.91
CA ARG A 547 5.56 22.59 8.45
C ARG A 547 4.93 21.72 9.50
N GLY A 548 4.88 22.20 10.68
CA GLY A 548 4.12 21.91 11.86
C GLY A 548 3.47 20.56 12.08
N ASN A 549 3.52 19.65 11.15
CA ASN A 549 2.86 18.37 11.20
C ASN A 549 3.59 17.35 10.33
N VAL A 550 4.82 17.08 10.68
CA VAL A 550 5.50 15.87 10.23
C VAL A 550 5.07 14.67 11.08
N ASN A 551 4.08 14.88 11.91
CA ASN A 551 3.41 13.83 12.64
C ASN A 551 2.82 12.85 11.62
N GLY A 552 3.40 11.68 11.54
CA GLY A 552 2.89 10.65 10.65
C GLY A 552 3.83 10.20 9.54
N PHE A 553 5.07 10.62 9.53
CA PHE A 553 6.03 10.12 8.53
C PHE A 553 6.25 8.63 8.59
N GLY A 554 6.00 8.03 9.75
CA GLY A 554 6.11 6.61 9.91
C GLY A 554 7.27 6.02 9.15
N ILE A 555 8.47 6.45 9.46
CA ILE A 555 9.67 5.87 8.90
C ILE A 555 10.10 4.75 9.82
N ILE A 556 10.20 3.58 9.28
CA ILE A 556 10.90 2.47 9.92
C ILE A 556 12.35 2.56 9.47
N LEU A 557 13.23 2.66 10.43
CA LEU A 557 14.66 2.77 10.21
C LEU A 557 15.27 1.44 9.81
N GLU A 558 16.51 1.51 9.32
CA GLU A 558 17.28 0.31 9.04
C GLU A 558 17.47 -0.60 10.27
N ASP A 559 17.44 -0.06 11.46
CA ASP A 559 17.52 -0.81 12.71
C ASP A 559 16.17 -1.34 13.22
N GLY A 560 15.10 -1.11 12.46
CA GLY A 560 13.75 -1.52 12.82
C GLY A 560 12.96 -0.52 13.66
N THR A 561 13.56 0.62 14.04
CA THR A 561 12.84 1.62 14.83
C THR A 561 11.75 2.29 14.00
N ASP A 562 10.52 2.27 14.48
CA ASP A 562 9.38 2.96 13.85
C ASP A 562 9.21 4.35 14.47
N TYR A 563 9.38 5.36 13.63
CA TYR A 563 9.13 6.75 14.02
C TYR A 563 7.75 7.26 13.58
N GLY A 564 6.84 6.37 13.30
CA GLY A 564 5.56 6.63 12.68
C GLY A 564 4.73 7.77 13.25
N ASN A 565 4.64 7.89 14.54
CA ASN A 565 3.82 8.88 15.23
C ASN A 565 4.52 9.52 16.42
N SER A 566 5.84 9.41 16.49
CA SER A 566 6.51 9.89 17.69
C SER A 566 6.54 11.43 17.73
N SER A 567 6.31 11.97 18.89
CA SER A 567 6.54 13.38 19.19
C SER A 567 7.98 13.83 18.93
N GLU A 568 8.89 12.88 18.80
CA GLU A 568 10.29 13.12 18.48
C GLU A 568 10.47 13.66 17.07
N TRP A 569 9.62 13.25 16.12
CA TRP A 569 9.61 13.81 14.77
C TRP A 569 9.25 15.29 14.73
N SER A 570 8.32 15.71 15.54
CA SER A 570 7.97 17.12 15.63
C SER A 570 9.12 17.96 16.19
N ILE A 571 9.94 17.38 17.03
CA ILE A 571 11.16 18.03 17.57
C ILE A 571 12.23 18.11 16.49
N LEU A 572 12.39 17.07 15.70
CA LEU A 572 13.37 17.03 14.62
C LEU A 572 12.97 17.91 13.42
N ALA A 573 11.69 18.09 13.19
CA ALA A 573 11.17 18.85 12.06
C ALA A 573 11.08 20.35 12.28
N ASN A 574 11.16 20.79 13.54
CA ASN A 574 10.77 22.15 13.83
C ASN A 574 11.90 22.99 14.28
N THR A 575 12.68 23.51 13.37
CA THR A 575 13.74 24.01 14.10
C THR A 575 14.32 25.31 13.79
N ASP A 576 14.27 25.89 12.68
CA ASP A 576 14.90 27.20 12.64
C ASP A 576 14.12 28.29 11.96
N GLY A 577 12.88 28.05 11.63
CA GLY A 577 12.02 29.08 11.09
C GLY A 577 12.51 29.72 9.79
N ARG A 578 13.54 29.18 9.18
CA ARG A 578 14.12 29.81 8.02
C ARG A 578 13.45 29.45 6.73
N GLY A 579 12.29 28.89 6.77
CA GLY A 579 11.54 28.72 5.53
C GLY A 579 12.42 28.28 4.35
N ARG A 580 13.41 27.48 4.65
CA ARG A 580 14.22 27.07 3.64
C ARG A 580 13.74 25.94 3.02
N THR A 581 13.12 26.32 2.24
CA THR A 581 13.04 25.21 1.63
C THR A 581 13.03 25.46 0.24
N ASN A 582 14.06 25.19 -0.19
CA ASN A 582 14.10 24.51 -1.40
C ASN A 582 13.18 23.37 -1.24
N ARG A 583 12.16 23.33 -2.00
CA ARG A 583 11.20 22.25 -1.98
C ARG A 583 11.78 20.92 -2.35
N VAL A 584 12.96 20.96 -2.86
CA VAL A 584 13.82 19.84 -3.10
C VAL A 584 14.43 19.36 -1.80
N ASP A 585 14.62 20.26 -0.89
CA ASP A 585 15.31 20.05 0.35
C ASP A 585 14.37 19.77 1.45
N GLU A 586 13.25 20.43 1.37
CA GLU A 586 12.19 20.29 2.32
C GLU A 586 11.54 18.98 2.19
N GLY A 587 12.12 18.04 2.81
CA GLY A 587 11.48 16.81 2.91
C GLY A 587 11.55 15.95 1.65
N ASN A 588 12.17 16.37 0.59
CA ASN A 588 12.34 15.51 -0.57
C ASN A 588 13.44 14.50 -0.40
N LEU A 589 14.29 14.69 0.57
CA LEU A 589 15.38 13.76 0.80
C LEU A 589 16.06 13.37 -0.52
N ALA A 590 16.39 14.39 -1.29
CA ALA A 590 16.93 14.21 -2.62
C ALA A 590 17.82 15.38 -3.02
N TRP A 591 18.78 15.12 -3.90
CA TRP A 591 19.52 16.16 -4.56
C TRP A 591 18.68 16.75 -5.68
N GLY A 592 18.54 18.05 -5.68
CA GLY A 592 17.80 18.75 -6.70
C GLY A 592 18.67 19.62 -7.57
N ALA A 593 18.29 19.73 -8.81
CA ALA A 593 18.83 20.69 -9.73
C ALA A 593 17.73 21.31 -10.61
N VAL A 594 18.02 22.47 -11.15
CA VAL A 594 17.13 23.24 -12.03
C VAL A 594 17.89 23.69 -13.25
N LYS A 595 17.19 24.29 -14.21
CA LYS A 595 17.81 24.80 -15.45
C LYS A 595 18.48 23.68 -16.26
N TRP A 596 17.68 22.70 -16.62
CA TRP A 596 18.16 21.50 -17.29
C TRP A 596 18.49 21.62 -18.77
N TRP A 597 18.22 22.81 -19.38
CA TRP A 597 18.46 23.00 -20.80
C TRP A 597 19.12 24.37 -21.09
N ASP A 598 20.16 24.34 -21.91
CA ASP A 598 20.79 25.52 -22.47
C ASP A 598 20.14 25.86 -23.82
N ASP A 599 19.33 26.90 -23.87
CA ASP A 599 18.65 27.31 -25.10
C ASP A 599 19.60 28.00 -26.11
N ILE A 600 20.72 28.52 -25.64
CA ILE A 600 21.70 29.20 -26.53
C ILE A 600 22.49 28.15 -27.30
N LEU A 601 22.97 27.14 -26.58
CA LEU A 601 23.74 26.05 -27.16
C LEU A 601 22.86 24.89 -27.61
N ASN A 602 21.54 24.95 -27.30
CA ASN A 602 20.54 23.94 -27.58
C ASN A 602 20.96 22.53 -27.12
N ARG A 603 21.41 22.41 -25.88
CA ARG A 603 21.89 21.17 -25.30
C ARG A 603 21.45 20.99 -23.84
N PRO A 604 21.37 19.74 -23.33
CA PRO A 604 21.03 19.50 -21.94
C PRO A 604 22.19 19.79 -20.99
N TYR A 605 21.85 20.08 -19.75
CA TYR A 605 22.73 19.93 -18.60
C TYR A 605 22.52 18.56 -17.95
N HIS A 606 23.49 18.10 -17.15
CA HIS A 606 23.51 16.74 -16.63
C HIS A 606 23.92 16.68 -15.17
N TRP A 607 23.42 15.69 -14.44
CA TRP A 607 24.18 15.11 -13.35
C TRP A 607 25.44 14.45 -13.95
N LEU A 608 26.58 14.69 -13.35
CA LEU A 608 27.85 14.10 -13.75
C LEU A 608 28.45 13.35 -12.57
N VAL A 609 28.69 12.06 -12.73
CA VAL A 609 29.31 11.20 -11.72
C VAL A 609 30.61 10.66 -12.24
N GLU A 610 31.68 10.75 -11.43
CA GLU A 610 33.00 10.18 -11.66
C GLU A 610 33.27 9.09 -10.63
N PHE A 611 33.74 7.94 -11.05
CA PHE A 611 34.14 6.82 -10.19
C PHE A 611 35.25 6.00 -10.84
N SER A 612 35.88 5.07 -10.10
CA SER A 612 36.93 4.20 -10.59
C SER A 612 36.46 2.75 -10.66
N THR A 613 36.83 2.07 -11.69
CA THR A 613 36.61 0.63 -11.88
C THR A 613 37.92 -0.15 -12.02
N LYS A 614 39.06 0.48 -11.67
CA LYS A 614 40.42 -0.01 -11.95
C LYS A 614 40.65 -1.46 -11.51
N ASP A 615 40.20 -1.80 -10.33
CA ASP A 615 40.44 -3.10 -9.71
C ASP A 615 39.16 -3.96 -9.66
N VAL A 616 38.18 -3.66 -10.54
CA VAL A 616 36.90 -4.36 -10.58
C VAL A 616 36.92 -5.43 -11.66
N GLU A 617 36.75 -6.66 -11.24
CA GLU A 617 36.56 -7.81 -12.13
C GLU A 617 35.18 -8.39 -11.90
N THR A 618 34.30 -8.37 -12.91
CA THR A 618 32.93 -8.86 -12.82
C THR A 618 32.35 -9.14 -14.20
N ASP A 619 31.36 -10.02 -14.22
CA ASP A 619 30.48 -10.21 -15.38
C ASP A 619 29.22 -9.36 -15.31
N CYS A 620 28.89 -8.78 -14.16
CA CYS A 620 27.70 -7.99 -13.94
C CYS A 620 28.04 -6.67 -13.23
N LEU A 621 28.18 -5.61 -14.02
CA LEU A 621 28.27 -4.23 -13.54
C LEU A 621 26.92 -3.55 -13.77
N SER A 622 26.43 -2.81 -12.79
CA SER A 622 25.11 -2.17 -12.86
C SER A 622 25.07 -0.82 -12.15
N MET A 623 24.13 0.00 -12.58
CA MET A 623 23.81 1.30 -11.99
C MET A 623 22.36 1.29 -11.48
N GLN A 624 22.16 1.72 -10.26
CA GLN A 624 20.83 1.95 -9.69
C GLN A 624 20.65 3.44 -9.46
N ILE A 625 19.52 3.96 -9.87
CA ILE A 625 19.12 5.35 -9.64
C ILE A 625 17.66 5.39 -9.12
N GLN A 626 17.35 6.42 -8.36
CA GLN A 626 15.99 6.71 -7.98
C GLN A 626 15.74 8.20 -8.14
N MET A 627 14.80 8.55 -8.99
CA MET A 627 14.56 9.92 -9.44
C MET A 627 13.08 10.30 -9.38
N LEU A 628 12.85 11.60 -9.28
CA LEU A 628 11.57 12.26 -9.32
C LEU A 628 11.70 13.61 -10.01
N ASN A 629 10.74 13.99 -10.81
CA ASN A 629 10.59 15.37 -11.24
C ASN A 629 9.77 16.16 -10.23
N GLN A 630 10.22 17.35 -9.95
CA GLN A 630 9.46 18.32 -9.18
C GLN A 630 9.16 19.53 -10.06
N CYS A 631 7.93 19.62 -10.48
CA CYS A 631 7.50 20.70 -11.34
C CYS A 631 6.31 21.43 -10.76
N GLN A 632 6.45 22.73 -10.49
CA GLN A 632 5.31 23.54 -10.06
C GLN A 632 4.38 23.91 -11.20
N ASN A 633 4.86 23.92 -12.43
CA ASN A 633 4.15 24.48 -13.57
C ASN A 633 4.33 23.68 -14.88
N GLY A 634 4.71 22.43 -14.86
CA GLY A 634 4.84 21.62 -16.07
C GLY A 634 6.11 21.92 -16.88
N TYR A 635 7.24 22.20 -16.25
CA TYR A 635 8.46 22.61 -16.97
C TYR A 635 9.70 21.75 -16.70
N SER A 636 9.58 20.69 -15.90
CA SER A 636 10.67 19.75 -15.65
C SER A 636 10.90 18.84 -16.84
N PRO A 637 12.11 18.31 -17.00
CA PRO A 637 12.41 17.38 -18.09
C PRO A 637 11.51 16.15 -18.02
N ARG A 638 10.88 15.79 -19.15
CA ARG A 638 10.06 14.59 -19.25
C ARG A 638 10.87 13.36 -19.58
N TYR A 639 11.77 13.48 -20.55
CA TYR A 639 12.55 12.38 -21.09
C TYR A 639 14.00 12.49 -20.66
N TRP A 640 14.53 11.41 -20.15
CA TRP A 640 15.85 11.33 -19.58
C TRP A 640 16.66 10.23 -20.26
N LYS A 641 17.96 10.40 -20.29
CA LYS A 641 18.92 9.37 -20.68
C LYS A 641 20.11 9.33 -19.73
N ALA A 642 20.73 8.17 -19.66
CA ALA A 642 22.03 7.98 -19.03
C ALA A 642 23.06 7.66 -20.11
N GLU A 643 24.28 8.18 -19.94
CA GLU A 643 25.39 7.96 -20.87
C GLU A 643 26.70 7.83 -20.09
N TRP A 644 27.66 7.14 -20.64
CA TRP A 644 28.99 6.98 -20.04
C TRP A 644 30.14 7.38 -20.98
N SER A 645 31.28 7.75 -20.40
CA SER A 645 32.48 8.12 -21.11
C SER A 645 33.72 7.86 -20.25
N LEU A 646 34.89 7.78 -20.90
CA LEU A 646 36.21 7.86 -20.25
C LEU A 646 36.73 9.29 -20.21
N SER A 647 35.97 10.25 -20.73
CA SER A 647 36.31 11.68 -20.74
C SER A 647 35.33 12.46 -19.91
N ALA A 648 35.83 13.40 -19.11
CA ALA A 648 35.01 14.35 -18.35
C ALA A 648 34.36 15.45 -19.21
N ASP A 649 34.70 15.55 -20.48
CA ASP A 649 34.16 16.61 -21.37
C ASP A 649 32.69 16.33 -21.72
N THR A 650 31.80 17.01 -21.05
CA THR A 650 30.35 16.94 -21.29
C THR A 650 29.89 17.74 -22.51
N THR A 651 30.80 18.45 -23.17
CA THR A 651 30.47 19.31 -24.33
C THR A 651 30.65 18.60 -25.66
N ASP A 652 31.42 17.51 -25.70
CA ASP A 652 31.62 16.69 -26.89
C ASP A 652 30.76 15.41 -26.81
N ASP A 653 29.56 15.47 -27.33
CA ASP A 653 28.61 14.36 -27.31
C ASP A 653 29.10 13.10 -28.06
N THR A 654 30.12 13.22 -28.91
CA THR A 654 30.68 12.07 -29.66
C THR A 654 31.45 11.11 -28.77
N GLN A 655 31.84 11.52 -27.57
CA GLN A 655 32.60 10.73 -26.60
C GLN A 655 31.69 9.98 -25.62
N TRP A 656 30.34 10.17 -25.71
CA TRP A 656 29.40 9.61 -24.78
C TRP A 656 28.60 8.47 -25.41
N ASN A 657 28.56 7.36 -24.69
CA ASN A 657 27.82 6.15 -25.09
C ASN A 657 26.55 5.99 -24.23
N GLN A 658 25.46 5.70 -24.84
CA GLN A 658 24.20 5.55 -24.15
C GLN A 658 24.18 4.31 -23.25
N ILE A 659 23.61 4.44 -22.04
CA ILE A 659 23.33 3.37 -21.10
C ILE A 659 21.81 3.10 -21.13
N GLY A 660 21.43 1.90 -21.56
CA GLY A 660 20.02 1.52 -21.65
C GLY A 660 19.23 2.36 -22.65
N GLU A 661 17.95 2.46 -22.44
CA GLU A 661 17.03 3.23 -23.26
C GLU A 661 16.68 4.59 -22.63
N GLU A 662 16.05 5.47 -23.41
CA GLU A 662 15.43 6.69 -22.90
C GLU A 662 14.35 6.31 -21.89
N PHE A 663 14.26 7.05 -20.78
CA PHE A 663 13.30 6.78 -19.71
C PHE A 663 12.57 8.03 -19.27
N THR A 664 11.43 7.84 -18.65
CA THR A 664 10.65 8.90 -18.04
C THR A 664 10.70 8.83 -16.52
N VAL A 665 10.57 9.99 -15.89
CA VAL A 665 10.55 10.13 -14.43
C VAL A 665 9.21 10.71 -14.04
N PRO A 666 8.56 10.20 -12.98
CA PRO A 666 7.28 10.74 -12.53
C PRO A 666 7.37 12.21 -12.20
N ASP A 667 6.36 12.95 -12.61
CA ASP A 667 6.20 14.34 -12.30
C ASP A 667 5.08 14.50 -11.28
N VAL A 668 5.43 14.89 -10.08
CA VAL A 668 4.49 14.92 -8.97
C VAL A 668 4.32 16.32 -8.46
N ILE A 669 3.11 16.85 -8.65
CA ILE A 669 2.71 18.08 -7.98
C ILE A 669 1.26 17.95 -7.56
N PRO A 670 1.00 17.67 -6.30
CA PRO A 670 -0.33 17.83 -5.74
C PRO A 670 -0.70 19.31 -5.66
N ASP A 671 -1.97 19.64 -5.85
CA ASP A 671 -2.49 21.00 -5.78
C ASP A 671 -2.27 21.66 -4.40
N ASN A 672 -2.15 20.84 -3.36
CA ASN A 672 -1.76 21.26 -2.02
C ASN A 672 -0.49 20.52 -1.66
N PHE A 673 0.60 21.03 -2.16
CA PHE A 673 1.89 20.42 -1.99
C PHE A 673 2.32 20.41 -0.53
N ASP A 674 2.40 19.21 0.04
CA ASP A 674 3.20 18.94 1.22
C ASP A 674 4.34 18.01 0.83
N PRO A 675 5.58 18.49 0.86
CA PRO A 675 6.74 17.69 0.48
C PRO A 675 6.87 16.41 1.28
N ALA A 676 6.38 16.44 2.49
CA ALA A 676 6.45 15.32 3.38
C ALA A 676 5.73 14.09 2.86
N THR A 677 4.76 14.25 2.00
CA THR A 677 3.82 13.20 1.64
C THR A 677 4.21 12.40 0.42
N TRP A 678 4.91 12.97 -0.52
CA TRP A 678 5.16 12.30 -1.80
C TRP A 678 6.58 11.79 -1.99
N MET A 679 7.44 12.06 -1.04
CA MET A 679 8.87 11.86 -1.15
C MET A 679 9.34 10.50 -1.55
N SER A 680 8.82 9.47 -0.96
CA SER A 680 9.41 8.15 -1.18
C SER A 680 8.60 7.27 -2.12
N SER A 681 7.31 7.52 -2.29
CA SER A 681 6.48 6.75 -3.22
C SER A 681 6.57 7.21 -4.65
N ALA A 682 6.83 8.49 -4.85
CA ALA A 682 6.87 9.09 -6.17
C ALA A 682 8.20 8.85 -6.89
N PHE A 683 9.28 8.60 -6.15
CA PHE A 683 10.57 8.32 -6.77
C PHE A 683 10.51 6.99 -7.52
N LYS A 684 10.91 7.04 -8.78
CA LYS A 684 11.02 5.86 -9.63
C LYS A 684 12.39 5.22 -9.46
N PRO A 685 12.48 4.02 -8.86
CA PRO A 685 13.73 3.27 -8.81
C PRO A 685 14.01 2.60 -10.14
N MET A 686 15.24 2.66 -10.62
CA MET A 686 15.65 2.09 -11.90
C MET A 686 16.98 1.38 -11.76
N ASN A 687 17.18 0.36 -12.60
CA ASN A 687 18.41 -0.40 -12.70
C ASN A 687 18.85 -0.49 -14.16
N PHE A 688 20.13 -0.26 -14.39
CA PHE A 688 20.75 -0.33 -15.71
C PHE A 688 21.94 -1.27 -15.68
N SER A 689 21.99 -2.20 -16.63
CA SER A 689 23.22 -2.96 -16.88
C SER A 689 24.25 -2.05 -17.54
N LEU A 690 25.48 -2.11 -17.06
CA LEU A 690 26.57 -1.32 -17.57
C LEU A 690 27.50 -2.16 -18.44
N PRO A 691 28.05 -1.60 -19.53
CA PRO A 691 28.92 -2.32 -20.44
C PRO A 691 30.29 -2.64 -19.82
N LYS A 692 30.87 -3.77 -20.24
CA LYS A 692 32.16 -4.25 -19.74
C LYS A 692 33.31 -3.31 -20.09
N GLU A 693 33.14 -2.50 -21.11
CA GLU A 693 34.08 -1.47 -21.52
C GLU A 693 34.34 -0.41 -20.46
N MET A 694 33.48 -0.33 -19.47
CA MET A 694 33.68 0.56 -18.32
C MET A 694 34.65 -0.02 -17.27
N LEU A 695 35.04 -1.30 -17.36
CA LEU A 695 35.92 -1.95 -16.38
C LEU A 695 37.39 -1.63 -16.59
N GLY A 696 38.17 -1.62 -15.49
CA GLY A 696 39.64 -1.50 -15.53
C GLY A 696 40.17 -0.07 -15.69
N HIS A 697 39.37 0.96 -15.46
CA HIS A 697 39.76 2.35 -15.64
C HIS A 697 39.89 3.12 -14.31
N ASP A 698 40.89 4.02 -14.26
CA ASP A 698 41.12 4.91 -13.12
C ASP A 698 39.95 5.91 -12.93
N ALA A 699 39.34 6.34 -14.03
CA ALA A 699 38.18 7.21 -14.03
C ALA A 699 37.17 6.82 -15.12
N VAL A 700 35.96 6.68 -14.74
CA VAL A 700 34.78 6.49 -15.59
C VAL A 700 33.78 7.56 -15.26
N TYR A 701 33.13 8.09 -16.26
CA TYR A 701 32.14 9.14 -16.11
C TYR A 701 30.76 8.63 -16.56
N VAL A 702 29.74 8.94 -15.76
CA VAL A 702 28.34 8.76 -16.12
C VAL A 702 27.67 10.12 -16.07
N ARG A 703 26.90 10.45 -17.09
CA ARG A 703 26.02 11.63 -17.09
C ARG A 703 24.56 11.22 -17.23
N ILE A 704 23.69 11.91 -16.49
CA ILE A 704 22.24 11.70 -16.52
C ILE A 704 21.58 13.05 -16.73
N GLY A 705 20.81 13.18 -17.79
CA GLY A 705 20.17 14.45 -18.14
C GLY A 705 19.04 14.27 -19.14
N PRO A 706 18.36 15.37 -19.50
CA PRO A 706 17.32 15.34 -20.51
C PRO A 706 17.84 14.82 -21.85
N SER A 707 17.10 13.93 -22.47
CA SER A 707 17.41 13.42 -23.81
C SER A 707 17.01 14.41 -24.91
N ARG A 708 16.02 15.23 -24.66
CA ARG A 708 15.47 16.25 -25.58
C ARG A 708 14.83 17.39 -24.81
N ASN A 709 14.67 18.56 -25.47
CA ASN A 709 14.01 19.71 -24.87
C ASN A 709 12.49 19.56 -24.90
N ALA A 710 11.99 18.67 -24.04
CA ALA A 710 10.57 18.43 -23.85
C ALA A 710 10.27 18.37 -22.36
N ALA A 711 9.36 19.22 -21.92
CA ALA A 711 8.97 19.29 -20.54
C ALA A 711 7.91 18.24 -20.22
N SER A 712 7.90 17.85 -18.97
CA SER A 712 6.78 17.13 -18.36
C SER A 712 5.58 18.05 -18.33
N ASP A 713 4.43 17.51 -18.65
CA ASP A 713 3.25 18.32 -18.83
C ASP A 713 2.11 17.81 -17.95
N ARG A 714 2.03 18.40 -16.79
CA ARG A 714 0.98 18.15 -15.82
C ARG A 714 -0.43 18.41 -16.34
N TYR A 715 -0.56 19.23 -17.36
CA TYR A 715 -1.85 19.74 -17.84
C TYR A 715 -2.22 19.34 -19.27
N GLY A 716 -1.53 18.36 -19.84
CA GLY A 716 -1.79 17.93 -21.22
C GLY A 716 -1.26 18.89 -22.30
N TYR A 717 -0.29 19.71 -21.96
CA TYR A 717 0.38 20.60 -22.92
C TYR A 717 1.57 19.89 -23.58
N ALA A 718 1.31 18.76 -24.19
CA ALA A 718 2.30 17.99 -24.90
C ALA A 718 3.07 18.88 -25.88
N ASN A 719 4.27 19.30 -25.58
CA ASN A 719 5.25 20.03 -26.38
C ASN A 719 5.81 21.30 -25.73
N THR A 720 5.59 21.53 -24.44
CA THR A 720 6.30 22.59 -23.75
C THR A 720 7.81 22.25 -23.68
N LYS A 721 8.62 23.29 -23.75
CA LYS A 721 10.06 23.16 -23.54
C LYS A 721 10.37 23.18 -22.05
N ILE A 722 11.49 22.58 -21.70
CA ILE A 722 12.06 22.66 -20.36
C ILE A 722 12.25 24.15 -20.02
N ALA A 723 11.80 24.57 -18.84
CA ALA A 723 11.94 25.98 -18.44
C ALA A 723 13.41 26.37 -18.21
N LYS A 724 13.69 27.63 -18.50
CA LYS A 724 15.03 28.24 -18.34
C LYS A 724 15.31 28.66 -16.91
N ASP A 725 14.29 28.74 -16.11
CA ASP A 725 14.33 29.31 -14.77
C ASP A 725 14.30 28.22 -13.69
N ASN A 726 14.13 28.65 -12.47
CA ASN A 726 14.18 27.81 -11.30
C ASN A 726 12.95 26.89 -11.10
N TYR A 727 12.04 26.83 -12.07
CA TYR A 727 10.81 26.04 -11.97
C TYR A 727 10.92 24.64 -12.58
N SER A 728 12.05 24.29 -13.19
CA SER A 728 12.28 23.00 -13.85
C SER A 728 13.10 22.05 -12.97
N GLY A 729 12.54 21.61 -11.82
CA GLY A 729 13.27 20.75 -10.90
C GLY A 729 13.39 19.30 -11.38
N GLY A 730 14.58 18.73 -11.29
CA GLY A 730 14.80 17.29 -11.36
C GLY A 730 15.54 16.85 -10.09
N THR A 731 15.13 15.76 -9.47
CA THR A 731 15.68 15.32 -8.20
C THR A 731 16.12 13.87 -8.25
N MET A 732 17.20 13.56 -7.53
CA MET A 732 17.74 12.22 -7.37
C MET A 732 18.00 11.97 -5.90
N ASN A 733 17.43 10.93 -5.34
CA ASN A 733 17.68 10.56 -3.94
C ASN A 733 18.55 9.31 -3.79
N TYR A 734 18.85 8.65 -4.89
CA TYR A 734 19.74 7.50 -4.90
C TYR A 734 20.51 7.39 -6.21
N PHE A 735 21.78 7.09 -6.10
CA PHE A 735 22.67 6.69 -7.20
C PHE A 735 23.68 5.69 -6.65
N ALA A 736 23.86 4.58 -7.32
CA ALA A 736 24.91 3.62 -6.96
C ALA A 736 25.45 2.91 -8.20
N ILE A 737 26.73 2.55 -8.14
CA ILE A 737 27.38 1.62 -9.06
C ILE A 737 27.76 0.39 -8.27
N ARG A 738 27.30 -0.77 -8.73
CA ARG A 738 27.52 -2.08 -8.11
C ARG A 738 28.04 -3.10 -9.09
N TYR A 739 28.70 -4.12 -8.55
CA TYR A 739 29.07 -5.30 -9.32
C TYR A 739 28.84 -6.55 -8.48
N ASN A 740 28.60 -7.67 -9.15
CA ASN A 740 28.51 -8.98 -8.49
C ASN A 740 29.87 -9.66 -8.54
N LYS A 741 30.22 -10.35 -7.43
CA LYS A 741 31.41 -11.21 -7.33
C LYS A 741 31.15 -12.57 -7.91
#